data_802b6920f0b74c16054b479bb0fcfbf8
#
_entry.id   802b6920f0b74c16054b479bb0fcfbf8
#
_cell.length_a   1.000
_cell.length_b   1.000
_cell.length_c   1.000
_cell.angle_alpha   90.00
_cell.angle_beta   90.00
_cell.angle_gamma   90.00
#
_symmetry.space_group_name_H-M   'P 1'
#
loop_
_entity.id
_entity.type
_entity.pdbx_description
1 polymer ?
#
loop_
_entity_poly.entity_id
_entity_poly.type
_entity_poly.pdbx_seq_one_letter_code
_entity_poly.pdbx_strand_id
1 'polypeptide(L)'
;MRKLSILLATLLLVFVTASATATDGWTLFPAYHNCIFNQPAADRIYALYDGNLLSYSPADSEVRQLTKLTGLSDKSISLMGYSTTQRCLVLVYANANIDLLFDNGRILNIPQLKTSNDGTAQLNALNVAGDWAALATSTGVVVIDLKKREVKGSYVLGTNCRAAAIFNGAIFAARNGALTYCLLSDNPADATRWRTARSETALQLMPFAGRLFYSSAAGLYALTGSPAAGNLAISQLSASVFTSFYADAQKAVFANASEVAVCEATNPDHLSSYAASASWKQVTRANNGTFWVTTSEGQLQAYKLSGSAFQAMETPIGGYGPKRDLCYYMYYAGPRLLVAGGRLDPYDRVHYPATLMTYENNRWSSFQETGVEAKTGVVYRDITSVIQDPADASHHFATSTTGLYEFRNQQFLKYYSNDNAALQSAVPDGNKRYIRLDGLSYDKQGNLWMVNNQVDTVLRVLLADGSWAKVYSPSLRMAPTLERTLIDSNNNLWVASRRTVSNHVSGLLCLNFNSTPANLSDDAERYRSAALNEDGTRVDLQSVYALAQDRSGWLWVGTASGVFVVEKPADWFKEDFTITQVKVPRNDGTNYADYLLANVAVSAIAVDGANRKWLGTYGSGLYLVSPDGTKILAHFTAAKTPLLSDNIYSLAVNSETGEVMIGTDAGLCSYQGKATQAYEKLDEQQVKVYPNPVRPDYQGNVTITGLTENAEVKIMTTGGQVVAGGRSLGGSFVWDACNQNGQRVATGVYYILVVTADAGSGIVAKVAVI
;
A
#
# COMPACT_ATOMS: atom_id res chain seq x y z
N MET A 1 -60.05 6.68 20.00
CA MET A 1 -58.82 7.52 19.99
C MET A 1 -57.63 6.61 20.28
N ARG A 2 -56.97 6.12 19.23
CA ARG A 2 -55.79 5.29 19.34
C ARG A 2 -54.57 6.17 19.20
N LYS A 3 -53.73 6.20 20.23
CA LYS A 3 -52.42 6.89 20.21
C LYS A 3 -51.43 6.05 19.40
N LEU A 4 -50.99 6.61 18.30
CA LEU A 4 -49.90 6.06 17.47
C LEU A 4 -48.60 6.54 18.11
N SER A 5 -47.85 5.63 18.73
CA SER A 5 -46.51 5.90 19.23
C SER A 5 -45.52 5.67 18.07
N ILE A 6 -45.01 6.75 17.52
CA ILE A 6 -43.92 6.71 16.54
C ILE A 6 -42.61 6.53 17.34
N LEU A 7 -42.01 5.37 17.23
CA LEU A 7 -40.69 5.07 17.74
C LEU A 7 -39.68 5.69 16.77
N LEU A 8 -39.11 6.82 17.13
CA LEU A 8 -38.01 7.45 16.40
C LEU A 8 -36.73 6.70 16.75
N ALA A 9 -36.35 5.75 15.92
CA ALA A 9 -35.02 5.12 15.97
C ALA A 9 -34.01 6.16 15.45
N THR A 10 -33.40 6.90 16.35
CA THR A 10 -32.21 7.72 16.06
C THR A 10 -31.06 6.77 15.76
N LEU A 11 -30.82 6.58 14.46
CA LEU A 11 -29.60 5.95 13.96
C LEU A 11 -28.45 6.93 14.26
N LEU A 12 -27.74 6.71 15.37
CA LEU A 12 -26.50 7.41 15.67
C LEU A 12 -25.44 6.87 14.69
N LEU A 13 -25.34 7.50 13.52
CA LEU A 13 -24.17 7.34 12.65
C LEU A 13 -22.99 7.96 13.41
N VAL A 14 -22.23 7.12 14.11
CA VAL A 14 -20.91 7.51 14.61
C VAL A 14 -20.02 7.70 13.37
N PHE A 15 -19.89 8.95 12.92
CA PHE A 15 -18.86 9.33 11.98
C PHE A 15 -17.52 9.17 12.70
N VAL A 16 -16.91 8.00 12.58
CA VAL A 16 -15.48 7.84 12.83
C VAL A 16 -14.77 8.58 11.72
N THR A 17 -14.59 9.89 11.86
CA THR A 17 -13.57 10.60 11.14
C THR A 17 -12.26 10.07 11.67
N ALA A 18 -11.67 9.10 10.98
CA ALA A 18 -10.27 8.77 11.15
C ALA A 18 -9.50 10.03 10.76
N SER A 19 -9.28 10.92 11.71
CA SER A 19 -8.35 12.03 11.57
C SER A 19 -6.98 11.39 11.44
N ALA A 20 -6.54 11.17 10.19
CA ALA A 20 -5.15 10.94 9.91
C ALA A 20 -4.40 12.13 10.51
N THR A 21 -3.62 11.92 11.54
CA THR A 21 -2.71 12.94 12.07
C THR A 21 -1.68 13.21 10.98
N ALA A 22 -1.92 14.26 10.19
CA ALA A 22 -0.98 14.72 9.18
C ALA A 22 0.23 15.29 9.93
N THR A 23 1.30 14.52 10.04
CA THR A 23 2.60 15.02 10.47
C THR A 23 3.38 15.42 9.21
N ASP A 24 3.75 16.69 9.14
CA ASP A 24 4.55 17.27 8.05
C ASP A 24 4.03 17.02 6.63
N GLY A 25 2.71 16.99 6.44
CA GLY A 25 2.07 16.83 5.13
C GLY A 25 1.92 15.38 4.64
N TRP A 26 2.27 14.37 5.44
CA TRP A 26 2.09 12.97 5.09
C TRP A 26 0.75 12.41 5.57
N THR A 27 0.13 11.57 4.73
CA THR A 27 -1.03 10.77 5.08
C THR A 27 -0.79 9.31 4.67
N LEU A 28 -1.15 8.36 5.52
CA LEU A 28 -1.06 6.93 5.23
C LEU A 28 -2.46 6.35 5.04
N PHE A 29 -2.60 5.44 4.07
CA PHE A 29 -3.87 4.79 3.73
C PHE A 29 -3.77 3.27 3.90
N PRO A 30 -3.68 2.75 5.12
CA PRO A 30 -3.63 1.31 5.35
C PRO A 30 -4.98 0.66 5.08
N ALA A 31 -4.95 -0.56 4.53
CA ALA A 31 -6.14 -1.38 4.31
C ALA A 31 -6.55 -2.13 5.59
N TYR A 32 -7.83 -2.02 5.97
CA TYR A 32 -8.38 -2.71 7.15
C TYR A 32 -9.62 -3.54 6.78
N HIS A 33 -9.50 -4.36 5.73
CA HIS A 33 -10.62 -5.17 5.23
C HIS A 33 -10.47 -6.67 5.45
N ASN A 34 -9.25 -7.18 5.68
CA ASN A 34 -8.99 -8.60 5.89
C ASN A 34 -8.26 -8.83 7.22
N CYS A 35 -9.03 -9.03 8.30
CA CYS A 35 -8.49 -9.38 9.60
C CYS A 35 -7.93 -10.81 9.57
N ILE A 36 -6.65 -10.96 9.89
CA ILE A 36 -5.95 -12.25 9.88
C ILE A 36 -5.64 -12.75 11.30
N PHE A 37 -5.57 -11.84 12.27
CA PHE A 37 -5.23 -12.16 13.65
C PHE A 37 -5.81 -11.13 14.61
N ASN A 38 -6.22 -11.55 15.83
CA ASN A 38 -6.60 -10.64 16.90
C ASN A 38 -5.96 -11.03 18.23
N GLN A 39 -5.69 -10.04 19.08
CA GLN A 39 -5.07 -10.19 20.39
C GLN A 39 -5.70 -9.23 21.40
N PRO A 40 -6.48 -9.73 22.35
CA PRO A 40 -6.87 -8.95 23.51
C PRO A 40 -5.64 -8.57 24.36
N ALA A 41 -5.56 -7.32 24.77
CA ALA A 41 -4.47 -6.81 25.61
C ALA A 41 -4.98 -5.65 26.46
N ALA A 42 -4.84 -5.78 27.78
CA ALA A 42 -5.39 -4.84 28.75
C ALA A 42 -6.91 -4.60 28.54
N ASP A 43 -7.29 -3.40 28.15
CA ASP A 43 -8.67 -2.97 27.90
C ASP A 43 -9.02 -2.84 26.40
N ARG A 44 -8.07 -3.22 25.51
CA ARG A 44 -8.22 -3.09 24.06
C ARG A 44 -8.12 -4.42 23.35
N ILE A 45 -8.65 -4.45 22.14
CA ILE A 45 -8.48 -5.54 21.18
C ILE A 45 -7.59 -5.03 20.06
N TYR A 46 -6.43 -5.63 19.89
CA TYR A 46 -5.57 -5.38 18.76
C TYR A 46 -5.89 -6.36 17.64
N ALA A 47 -6.03 -5.84 16.43
CA ALA A 47 -6.38 -6.63 15.25
C ALA A 47 -5.41 -6.35 14.11
N LEU A 48 -4.94 -7.41 13.48
CA LEU A 48 -4.00 -7.36 12.37
C LEU A 48 -4.75 -7.59 11.05
N TYR A 49 -4.75 -6.58 10.18
CA TYR A 49 -5.37 -6.60 8.87
C TYR A 49 -4.29 -6.56 7.79
N ASP A 50 -3.94 -7.73 7.23
CA ASP A 50 -2.91 -7.84 6.17
C ASP A 50 -1.59 -7.10 6.50
N GLY A 51 -1.17 -7.13 7.77
CA GLY A 51 0.05 -6.46 8.24
C GLY A 51 -0.16 -5.04 8.79
N ASN A 52 -1.38 -4.49 8.76
CA ASN A 52 -1.75 -3.21 9.38
C ASN A 52 -2.39 -3.42 10.74
N LEU A 53 -2.00 -2.63 11.73
CA LEU A 53 -2.47 -2.77 13.11
C LEU A 53 -3.59 -1.78 13.42
N LEU A 54 -4.70 -2.32 13.91
CA LEU A 54 -5.83 -1.57 14.44
C LEU A 54 -6.01 -1.91 15.91
N SER A 55 -6.36 -0.95 16.76
CA SER A 55 -6.81 -1.22 18.11
C SER A 55 -8.23 -0.72 18.32
N TYR A 56 -9.03 -1.54 18.97
CA TYR A 56 -10.42 -1.25 19.32
C TYR A 56 -10.60 -1.27 20.84
N SER A 57 -11.29 -0.28 21.38
CA SER A 57 -11.68 -0.21 22.78
C SER A 57 -13.16 -0.57 22.92
N PRO A 58 -13.51 -1.71 23.56
CA PRO A 58 -14.90 -2.09 23.75
C PRO A 58 -15.69 -1.16 24.69
N ALA A 59 -15.00 -0.36 25.53
CA ALA A 59 -15.63 0.50 26.53
C ALA A 59 -16.30 1.73 25.91
N ASP A 60 -15.70 2.31 24.88
CA ASP A 60 -16.14 3.55 24.22
C ASP A 60 -16.25 3.43 22.68
N SER A 61 -16.06 2.23 22.15
CA SER A 61 -16.06 1.92 20.71
C SER A 61 -15.00 2.69 19.92
N GLU A 62 -13.94 3.15 20.59
CA GLU A 62 -12.86 3.90 19.95
C GLU A 62 -12.01 2.98 19.08
N VAL A 63 -11.85 3.36 17.82
CA VAL A 63 -10.94 2.71 16.87
C VAL A 63 -9.69 3.59 16.67
N ARG A 64 -8.50 3.01 16.85
CA ARG A 64 -7.21 3.67 16.56
C ARG A 64 -6.44 2.90 15.52
N GLN A 65 -6.00 3.59 14.49
CA GLN A 65 -5.06 3.08 13.50
C GLN A 65 -3.63 3.30 14.02
N LEU A 66 -2.85 2.22 14.09
CA LEU A 66 -1.46 2.25 14.53
C LEU A 66 -0.55 2.10 13.31
N THR A 67 0.26 3.13 13.05
CA THR A 67 1.07 3.26 11.84
C THR A 67 2.44 3.88 12.18
N LYS A 68 3.30 4.06 11.17
CA LYS A 68 4.55 4.83 11.34
C LYS A 68 4.29 6.26 11.86
N LEU A 69 3.18 6.89 11.49
CA LEU A 69 2.82 8.22 11.98
C LEU A 69 2.44 8.24 13.47
N THR A 70 2.03 7.11 14.02
CA THR A 70 1.72 6.97 15.44
C THR A 70 2.86 6.35 16.25
N GLY A 71 4.04 6.16 15.65
CA GLY A 71 5.27 5.74 16.30
C GLY A 71 5.70 4.30 16.06
N LEU A 72 5.00 3.51 15.25
CA LEU A 72 5.49 2.19 14.85
C LEU A 72 6.79 2.34 14.05
N SER A 73 7.76 1.45 14.32
CA SER A 73 9.09 1.53 13.71
C SER A 73 9.12 1.04 12.26
N ASP A 74 8.18 0.18 11.89
CA ASP A 74 8.15 -0.43 10.57
C ASP A 74 6.71 -0.69 10.08
N LYS A 75 6.57 -1.35 8.94
CA LYS A 75 5.31 -1.76 8.33
C LYS A 75 5.27 -3.28 8.15
N SER A 76 4.10 -3.80 7.81
CA SER A 76 3.86 -5.23 7.56
C SER A 76 4.18 -6.11 8.77
N ILE A 77 3.38 -5.94 9.83
CA ILE A 77 3.43 -6.80 11.01
C ILE A 77 3.00 -8.21 10.59
N SER A 78 3.83 -9.22 10.90
CA SER A 78 3.55 -10.62 10.59
C SER A 78 2.96 -11.36 11.78
N LEU A 79 3.45 -11.07 12.99
CA LEU A 79 3.05 -11.78 14.20
C LEU A 79 2.90 -10.80 15.36
N MET A 80 1.98 -11.09 16.27
CA MET A 80 1.84 -10.36 17.52
C MET A 80 1.44 -11.27 18.68
N GLY A 81 1.79 -10.86 19.91
CA GLY A 81 1.42 -11.55 21.14
C GLY A 81 1.56 -10.60 22.33
N TYR A 82 0.77 -10.81 23.38
CA TYR A 82 0.74 -9.92 24.54
C TYR A 82 1.34 -10.54 25.79
N SER A 83 2.25 -9.82 26.45
CA SER A 83 2.76 -10.16 27.79
C SER A 83 1.97 -9.43 28.86
N THR A 84 1.21 -10.17 29.66
CA THR A 84 0.50 -9.63 30.82
C THR A 84 1.47 -9.19 31.93
N THR A 85 2.63 -9.86 32.04
CA THR A 85 3.68 -9.55 33.03
C THR A 85 4.40 -8.26 32.72
N GLN A 86 4.83 -8.08 31.46
CA GLN A 86 5.54 -6.88 31.02
C GLN A 86 4.58 -5.78 30.52
N ARG A 87 3.28 -6.07 30.42
CA ARG A 87 2.22 -5.17 29.99
C ARG A 87 2.56 -4.53 28.63
N CYS A 88 2.94 -5.37 27.68
CA CYS A 88 3.28 -4.93 26.34
C CYS A 88 2.83 -5.93 25.27
N LEU A 89 2.41 -5.38 24.13
CA LEU A 89 2.21 -6.13 22.90
C LEU A 89 3.55 -6.24 22.16
N VAL A 90 3.95 -7.46 21.85
CA VAL A 90 5.13 -7.76 21.03
C VAL A 90 4.68 -7.81 19.58
N LEU A 91 5.23 -6.94 18.74
CA LEU A 91 4.96 -6.85 17.31
C LEU A 91 6.19 -7.31 16.55
N VAL A 92 6.08 -8.31 15.71
CA VAL A 92 7.17 -8.80 14.85
C VAL A 92 6.81 -8.49 13.40
N TYR A 93 7.63 -7.69 12.75
CA TYR A 93 7.47 -7.29 11.37
C TYR A 93 8.00 -8.34 10.39
N ALA A 94 7.54 -8.31 9.15
CA ALA A 94 7.97 -9.24 8.10
C ALA A 94 9.49 -9.24 7.84
N ASN A 95 10.17 -8.11 8.10
CA ASN A 95 11.63 -7.96 8.02
C ASN A 95 12.36 -8.35 9.32
N ALA A 96 11.68 -9.03 10.24
CA ALA A 96 12.17 -9.43 11.55
C ALA A 96 12.50 -8.29 12.53
N ASN A 97 12.12 -7.02 12.23
CA ASN A 97 12.14 -5.96 13.22
C ASN A 97 11.12 -6.26 14.34
N ILE A 98 11.33 -5.72 15.55
CA ILE A 98 10.43 -5.96 16.68
C ILE A 98 10.13 -4.64 17.37
N ASP A 99 8.83 -4.40 17.65
CA ASP A 99 8.38 -3.34 18.55
C ASP A 99 7.72 -3.94 19.79
N LEU A 100 7.96 -3.31 20.94
CA LEU A 100 7.22 -3.50 22.18
C LEU A 100 6.29 -2.30 22.37
N LEU A 101 4.99 -2.50 22.16
CA LEU A 101 3.97 -1.48 22.41
C LEU A 101 3.40 -1.69 23.82
N PHE A 102 3.73 -0.79 24.74
CA PHE A 102 3.28 -0.83 26.13
C PHE A 102 1.85 -0.28 26.29
N ASP A 103 1.13 -0.71 27.33
CA ASP A 103 -0.25 -0.27 27.63
C ASP A 103 -0.39 1.26 27.75
N ASN A 104 0.68 1.96 28.13
CA ASN A 104 0.74 3.43 28.21
C ASN A 104 0.98 4.12 26.87
N GLY A 105 0.98 3.37 25.76
CA GLY A 105 1.20 3.87 24.42
C GLY A 105 2.67 4.06 24.01
N ARG A 106 3.63 3.84 24.93
CA ARG A 106 5.07 3.93 24.60
C ARG A 106 5.45 2.76 23.69
N ILE A 107 6.23 3.05 22.64
CA ILE A 107 6.81 2.04 21.76
C ILE A 107 8.32 2.00 21.98
N LEU A 108 8.89 0.79 22.01
CA LEU A 108 10.32 0.55 22.07
C LEU A 108 10.71 -0.43 20.97
N ASN A 109 11.66 -0.03 20.14
CA ASN A 109 12.14 -0.85 19.03
C ASN A 109 13.32 -1.74 19.43
N ILE A 110 13.35 -2.97 18.96
CA ILE A 110 14.41 -3.98 19.11
C ILE A 110 14.87 -4.41 17.69
N PRO A 111 15.83 -3.71 17.06
CA PRO A 111 16.19 -3.90 15.66
C PRO A 111 17.20 -5.02 15.41
N GLN A 112 17.70 -5.73 16.45
CA GLN A 112 18.80 -6.68 16.33
C GLN A 112 18.56 -7.78 15.27
N LEU A 113 17.34 -8.30 15.15
CA LEU A 113 17.02 -9.33 14.16
C LEU A 113 16.94 -8.76 12.74
N LYS A 114 16.44 -7.56 12.57
CA LYS A 114 16.38 -6.87 11.28
C LYS A 114 17.77 -6.71 10.66
N THR A 115 18.78 -6.39 11.48
CA THR A 115 20.15 -6.16 11.04
C THR A 115 20.96 -7.45 10.83
N SER A 116 20.55 -8.54 11.48
CA SER A 116 21.22 -9.86 11.40
C SER A 116 20.52 -10.84 10.44
N ASN A 117 19.28 -10.54 10.04
CA ASN A 117 18.51 -11.39 9.12
C ASN A 117 18.75 -10.92 7.68
N ASP A 118 19.32 -11.79 6.86
CA ASP A 118 19.49 -11.56 5.41
C ASP A 118 18.18 -11.66 4.61
N GLY A 119 17.02 -11.74 5.29
CA GLY A 119 15.70 -11.85 4.69
C GLY A 119 15.32 -13.27 4.25
N THR A 120 16.13 -14.28 4.56
CA THR A 120 15.88 -15.66 4.10
C THR A 120 15.04 -16.49 5.07
N ALA A 121 15.01 -16.15 6.37
CA ALA A 121 14.26 -16.92 7.37
C ALA A 121 12.79 -16.48 7.42
N GLN A 122 11.87 -17.40 7.12
CA GLN A 122 10.43 -17.18 7.31
C GLN A 122 10.07 -17.19 8.80
N LEU A 123 9.19 -16.28 9.20
CA LEU A 123 8.64 -16.16 10.55
C LEU A 123 7.37 -17.00 10.63
N ASN A 124 7.35 -18.04 11.47
CA ASN A 124 6.27 -19.03 11.49
C ASN A 124 5.25 -18.78 12.61
N ALA A 125 5.71 -18.55 13.83
CA ALA A 125 4.85 -18.36 15.00
C ALA A 125 5.55 -17.57 16.10
N LEU A 126 4.79 -16.82 16.89
CA LEU A 126 5.23 -16.12 18.09
C LEU A 126 4.42 -16.62 19.28
N ASN A 127 5.11 -17.06 20.34
CA ASN A 127 4.50 -17.36 21.63
C ASN A 127 5.06 -16.43 22.70
N VAL A 128 4.18 -15.74 23.42
CA VAL A 128 4.53 -14.81 24.49
C VAL A 128 4.01 -15.35 25.81
N ALA A 129 4.90 -15.58 26.78
CA ALA A 129 4.56 -16.09 28.09
C ALA A 129 5.45 -15.47 29.19
N GLY A 130 4.86 -14.77 30.12
CA GLY A 130 5.58 -14.08 31.20
C GLY A 130 6.58 -13.04 30.68
N ASP A 131 7.86 -13.20 31.05
CA ASP A 131 8.95 -12.32 30.66
C ASP A 131 9.59 -12.68 29.29
N TRP A 132 9.07 -13.69 28.60
CA TRP A 132 9.68 -14.27 27.43
C TRP A 132 8.79 -14.26 26.21
N ALA A 133 9.41 -14.08 25.03
CA ALA A 133 8.79 -14.42 23.76
C ALA A 133 9.69 -15.41 22.99
N ALA A 134 9.08 -16.44 22.43
CA ALA A 134 9.72 -17.44 21.58
C ALA A 134 9.18 -17.30 20.16
N LEU A 135 10.06 -16.97 19.21
CA LEU A 135 9.75 -16.82 17.79
C LEU A 135 10.27 -18.05 17.04
N ALA A 136 9.37 -18.81 16.44
CA ALA A 136 9.70 -19.93 15.56
C ALA A 136 9.97 -19.43 14.14
N THR A 137 11.03 -19.94 13.52
CA THR A 137 11.44 -19.56 12.16
C THR A 137 11.68 -20.80 11.30
N SER A 138 11.83 -20.59 9.99
CA SER A 138 12.18 -21.67 9.04
C SER A 138 13.56 -22.31 9.31
N THR A 139 14.41 -21.70 10.13
CA THR A 139 15.78 -22.17 10.42
C THR A 139 15.98 -22.57 11.87
N GLY A 140 15.07 -22.19 12.79
CA GLY A 140 15.23 -22.46 14.22
C GLY A 140 14.32 -21.63 15.12
N VAL A 141 14.84 -21.20 16.28
CA VAL A 141 14.09 -20.47 17.32
C VAL A 141 14.86 -19.23 17.75
N VAL A 142 14.15 -18.12 17.88
CA VAL A 142 14.67 -16.90 18.52
C VAL A 142 13.99 -16.70 19.86
N VAL A 143 14.75 -16.37 20.90
CA VAL A 143 14.26 -16.06 22.24
C VAL A 143 14.46 -14.58 22.52
N ILE A 144 13.41 -13.91 22.97
CA ILE A 144 13.39 -12.48 23.31
C ILE A 144 13.16 -12.37 24.82
N ASP A 145 14.02 -11.67 25.53
CA ASP A 145 13.87 -11.30 26.93
C ASP A 145 13.12 -9.95 27.00
N LEU A 146 11.83 -10.03 27.29
CA LEU A 146 10.94 -8.86 27.33
C LEU A 146 11.25 -7.95 28.54
N LYS A 147 11.77 -8.51 29.65
CA LYS A 147 12.17 -7.75 30.83
C LYS A 147 13.41 -6.94 30.56
N LYS A 148 14.41 -7.54 29.89
CA LYS A 148 15.63 -6.86 29.46
C LYS A 148 15.45 -6.06 28.17
N ARG A 149 14.39 -6.37 27.39
CA ARG A 149 14.07 -5.72 26.11
C ARG A 149 15.14 -5.96 25.06
N GLU A 150 15.58 -7.20 24.94
CA GLU A 150 16.65 -7.61 24.04
C GLU A 150 16.37 -8.99 23.43
N VAL A 151 17.00 -9.27 22.30
CA VAL A 151 17.09 -10.66 21.78
C VAL A 151 18.11 -11.40 22.62
N LYS A 152 17.65 -12.38 23.41
CA LYS A 152 18.53 -13.23 24.22
C LYS A 152 19.41 -14.14 23.36
N GLY A 153 18.87 -14.66 22.27
CA GLY A 153 19.60 -15.52 21.35
C GLY A 153 18.78 -15.98 20.16
N SER A 154 19.49 -16.26 19.08
CA SER A 154 18.96 -16.87 17.87
C SER A 154 19.63 -18.23 17.69
N TYR A 155 18.85 -19.31 17.73
CA TYR A 155 19.31 -20.69 17.75
C TYR A 155 18.96 -21.37 16.44
N VAL A 156 19.97 -21.52 15.57
CA VAL A 156 19.83 -22.19 14.28
C VAL A 156 19.81 -23.68 14.48
N LEU A 157 18.71 -24.34 14.17
CA LEU A 157 18.53 -25.79 14.34
C LEU A 157 18.61 -26.55 13.02
N GLY A 158 18.87 -25.87 11.90
CA GLY A 158 18.97 -26.46 10.56
C GLY A 158 17.66 -27.10 10.06
N THR A 159 16.52 -26.73 10.67
CA THR A 159 15.21 -27.29 10.34
C THR A 159 14.11 -26.29 10.60
N ASN A 160 13.04 -26.40 9.84
CA ASN A 160 11.84 -25.57 10.02
C ASN A 160 11.18 -25.85 11.38
N CYS A 161 11.01 -24.82 12.20
CA CYS A 161 10.27 -24.84 13.45
C CYS A 161 8.88 -24.18 13.21
N ARG A 162 7.81 -24.97 13.35
CA ARG A 162 6.43 -24.49 13.14
C ARG A 162 5.94 -23.62 14.30
N ALA A 163 6.30 -24.00 15.53
CA ALA A 163 5.98 -23.27 16.75
C ALA A 163 7.12 -23.40 17.75
N ALA A 164 7.24 -22.44 18.66
CA ALA A 164 8.17 -22.49 19.79
C ALA A 164 7.52 -21.90 21.03
N ALA A 165 7.89 -22.37 22.20
CA ALA A 165 7.41 -21.85 23.48
C ALA A 165 8.47 -22.03 24.58
N ILE A 166 8.42 -21.16 25.60
CA ILE A 166 9.23 -21.33 26.81
C ILE A 166 8.31 -21.89 27.91
N PHE A 167 8.68 -23.03 28.48
CA PHE A 167 7.93 -23.67 29.53
C PHE A 167 8.88 -24.31 30.56
N ASN A 168 8.66 -24.06 31.83
CA ASN A 168 9.41 -24.61 32.99
C ASN A 168 10.93 -24.56 32.76
N GLY A 169 11.47 -23.41 32.33
CA GLY A 169 12.91 -23.20 32.17
C GLY A 169 13.52 -23.85 30.92
N ALA A 170 12.72 -24.32 29.97
CA ALA A 170 13.18 -24.90 28.72
C ALA A 170 12.51 -24.22 27.50
N ILE A 171 13.24 -24.20 26.37
CA ILE A 171 12.71 -23.84 25.06
C ILE A 171 12.17 -25.11 24.43
N PHE A 172 10.89 -25.13 24.07
CA PHE A 172 10.27 -26.17 23.26
C PHE A 172 10.17 -25.73 21.80
N ALA A 173 10.48 -26.60 20.88
CA ALA A 173 10.43 -26.37 19.45
C ALA A 173 9.68 -27.48 18.71
N ALA A 174 8.63 -27.13 18.00
CA ALA A 174 7.86 -28.00 17.13
C ALA A 174 8.58 -28.14 15.78
N ARG A 175 9.38 -29.19 15.63
CA ARG A 175 10.15 -29.52 14.42
C ARG A 175 9.40 -30.52 13.57
N ASN A 176 9.82 -30.72 12.33
CA ASN A 176 9.29 -31.81 11.51
C ASN A 176 9.54 -33.17 12.15
N GLY A 177 8.48 -33.94 12.45
CA GLY A 177 8.54 -35.27 13.05
C GLY A 177 8.82 -35.28 14.56
N ALA A 178 9.06 -34.16 15.25
CA ALA A 178 9.38 -34.17 16.66
C ALA A 178 9.03 -32.87 17.39
N LEU A 179 8.50 -33.01 18.62
CA LEU A 179 8.54 -31.96 19.64
C LEU A 179 9.83 -32.10 20.43
N THR A 180 10.73 -31.14 20.36
CA THR A 180 12.03 -31.16 21.02
C THR A 180 12.14 -30.04 22.03
N TYR A 181 13.06 -30.16 23.01
CA TYR A 181 13.33 -29.12 24.00
C TYR A 181 14.81 -29.04 24.36
N CYS A 182 15.22 -27.85 24.81
CA CYS A 182 16.53 -27.56 25.37
C CYS A 182 16.37 -26.70 26.62
N LEU A 183 17.11 -26.97 27.69
CA LEU A 183 17.06 -26.14 28.89
C LEU A 183 17.66 -24.75 28.60
N LEU A 184 17.08 -23.71 29.17
CA LEU A 184 17.65 -22.36 29.08
C LEU A 184 18.98 -22.21 29.80
N SER A 185 19.29 -23.14 30.76
CA SER A 185 20.57 -23.27 31.45
C SER A 185 21.64 -23.97 30.63
N ASP A 186 21.26 -24.75 29.64
CA ASP A 186 22.15 -25.40 28.70
C ASP A 186 22.61 -24.39 27.62
N ASN A 187 23.37 -24.84 26.64
CA ASN A 187 23.67 -24.03 25.45
C ASN A 187 22.71 -24.39 24.29
N PRO A 188 21.62 -23.63 24.03
CA PRO A 188 20.68 -23.96 22.98
C PRO A 188 21.25 -23.83 21.55
N ALA A 189 22.44 -23.22 21.39
CA ALA A 189 23.15 -23.17 20.10
C ALA A 189 23.81 -24.52 19.77
N ASP A 190 24.01 -25.37 20.76
CA ASP A 190 24.52 -26.73 20.57
C ASP A 190 23.35 -27.68 20.25
N ALA A 191 23.25 -28.14 19.01
CA ALA A 191 22.19 -29.04 18.56
C ALA A 191 22.14 -30.37 19.36
N THR A 192 23.24 -30.80 19.98
CA THR A 192 23.30 -32.03 20.78
C THR A 192 22.60 -31.90 22.14
N ARG A 193 22.33 -30.68 22.59
CA ARG A 193 21.59 -30.40 23.84
C ARG A 193 20.08 -30.47 23.69
N TRP A 194 19.58 -30.54 22.46
CA TRP A 194 18.17 -30.68 22.20
C TRP A 194 17.71 -32.14 22.37
N ARG A 195 16.72 -32.33 23.23
CA ARG A 195 16.13 -33.63 23.58
C ARG A 195 14.75 -33.75 22.94
N THR A 196 14.33 -34.97 22.59
CA THR A 196 13.00 -35.24 22.07
C THR A 196 12.03 -35.45 23.23
N ALA A 197 11.00 -34.65 23.29
CA ALA A 197 9.86 -34.84 24.23
C ALA A 197 8.83 -35.82 23.63
N ARG A 198 8.59 -35.76 22.32
CA ARG A 198 7.67 -36.62 21.59
C ARG A 198 8.08 -36.76 20.12
N SER A 199 7.99 -37.96 19.57
CA SER A 199 8.29 -38.25 18.16
C SER A 199 7.04 -38.06 17.29
N GLU A 200 6.51 -36.80 17.26
CA GLU A 200 5.41 -36.37 16.41
C GLU A 200 5.52 -34.88 16.09
N THR A 201 4.95 -34.44 14.98
CA THR A 201 4.94 -33.02 14.60
C THR A 201 3.86 -32.27 15.38
N ALA A 202 4.27 -31.41 16.29
CA ALA A 202 3.36 -30.44 16.89
C ALA A 202 3.07 -29.28 15.91
N LEU A 203 1.82 -28.80 15.93
CA LEU A 203 1.34 -27.71 15.06
C LEU A 203 1.34 -26.36 15.78
N GLN A 204 0.89 -26.36 17.03
CA GLN A 204 0.79 -25.19 17.91
C GLN A 204 1.35 -25.56 19.30
N LEU A 205 1.88 -24.56 20.01
CA LEU A 205 2.35 -24.67 21.39
C LEU A 205 1.78 -23.51 22.23
N MET A 206 1.35 -23.78 23.48
CA MET A 206 0.87 -22.74 24.38
C MET A 206 1.07 -23.13 25.86
N PRO A 207 1.93 -22.45 26.61
CA PRO A 207 2.01 -22.60 28.06
C PRO A 207 0.77 -21.97 28.73
N PHE A 208 0.12 -22.76 29.62
CA PHE A 208 -0.99 -22.25 30.43
C PHE A 208 -1.16 -23.11 31.69
N ALA A 209 -1.38 -22.49 32.84
CA ALA A 209 -1.69 -23.14 34.12
C ALA A 209 -0.82 -24.36 34.48
N GLY A 210 0.51 -24.22 34.30
CA GLY A 210 1.47 -25.29 34.60
C GLY A 210 1.47 -26.46 33.59
N ARG A 211 0.91 -26.26 32.41
CA ARG A 211 0.89 -27.18 31.27
C ARG A 211 1.52 -26.53 30.04
N LEU A 212 2.14 -27.32 29.18
CA LEU A 212 2.40 -26.96 27.81
C LEU A 212 1.38 -27.68 26.92
N PHE A 213 0.37 -26.97 26.44
CA PHE A 213 -0.58 -27.50 25.47
C PHE A 213 0.03 -27.52 24.08
N TYR A 214 -0.25 -28.58 23.31
CA TYR A 214 0.10 -28.64 21.89
C TYR A 214 -0.94 -29.43 21.10
N SER A 215 -1.13 -29.06 19.83
CA SER A 215 -1.88 -29.87 18.89
C SER A 215 -0.93 -30.63 17.96
N SER A 216 -1.37 -31.82 17.55
CA SER A 216 -0.77 -32.58 16.45
C SER A 216 -1.86 -33.06 15.51
N ALA A 217 -1.52 -33.80 14.46
CA ALA A 217 -2.52 -34.43 13.58
C ALA A 217 -3.44 -35.43 14.31
N ALA A 218 -3.10 -35.88 15.49
CA ALA A 218 -3.85 -36.85 16.28
C ALA A 218 -4.71 -36.22 17.40
N GLY A 219 -4.65 -34.88 17.59
CA GLY A 219 -5.48 -34.17 18.57
C GLY A 219 -4.75 -33.15 19.42
N LEU A 220 -5.38 -32.80 20.56
CA LEU A 220 -4.86 -31.87 21.56
C LEU A 220 -4.26 -32.64 22.73
N TYR A 221 -3.08 -32.21 23.18
CA TYR A 221 -2.30 -32.82 24.25
C TYR A 221 -1.89 -31.76 25.29
N ALA A 222 -1.70 -32.23 26.53
CA ALA A 222 -1.07 -31.48 27.60
C ALA A 222 0.22 -32.18 28.04
N LEU A 223 1.33 -31.41 28.08
CA LEU A 223 2.62 -31.86 28.61
C LEU A 223 2.82 -31.24 29.98
N THR A 224 3.22 -32.04 30.96
CA THR A 224 3.46 -31.66 32.35
C THR A 224 4.86 -32.13 32.78
N GLY A 225 5.25 -31.76 34.01
CA GLY A 225 6.53 -32.15 34.61
C GLY A 225 7.62 -31.09 34.42
N SER A 226 8.84 -31.49 34.77
CA SER A 226 10.02 -30.61 34.72
C SER A 226 10.98 -31.12 33.66
N PRO A 227 11.30 -30.32 32.62
CA PRO A 227 12.32 -30.67 31.63
C PRO A 227 13.69 -30.94 32.28
N ALA A 228 14.04 -30.17 33.33
CA ALA A 228 15.30 -30.31 34.04
C ALA A 228 15.39 -31.64 34.81
N ALA A 229 14.28 -32.12 35.38
CA ALA A 229 14.21 -33.40 36.07
C ALA A 229 14.03 -34.60 35.11
N GLY A 230 13.73 -34.35 33.84
CA GLY A 230 13.50 -35.40 32.85
C GLY A 230 12.21 -36.19 33.06
N ASN A 231 11.26 -35.69 33.87
CA ASN A 231 10.01 -36.38 34.24
C ASN A 231 8.79 -35.86 33.48
N LEU A 232 8.95 -35.57 32.18
CA LEU A 232 7.87 -35.12 31.32
C LEU A 232 6.80 -36.22 31.16
N ALA A 233 5.55 -35.81 31.32
CA ALA A 233 4.37 -36.65 31.07
C ALA A 233 3.45 -35.96 30.04
N ILE A 234 2.86 -36.76 29.15
CA ILE A 234 1.99 -36.27 28.08
C ILE A 234 0.67 -37.03 28.15
N SER A 235 -0.44 -36.28 28.18
CA SER A 235 -1.80 -36.79 28.12
C SER A 235 -2.56 -36.22 26.93
N GLN A 236 -3.34 -37.03 26.24
CA GLN A 236 -4.27 -36.56 25.22
C GLN A 236 -5.55 -36.07 25.88
N LEU A 237 -5.96 -34.87 25.57
CA LEU A 237 -7.17 -34.23 26.11
C LEU A 237 -8.35 -34.30 25.14
N SER A 238 -8.07 -34.30 23.84
CA SER A 238 -9.08 -34.39 22.79
C SER A 238 -8.50 -35.01 21.52
N ALA A 239 -9.33 -35.72 20.77
CA ALA A 239 -8.99 -36.18 19.42
C ALA A 239 -9.17 -35.09 18.37
N SER A 240 -9.81 -33.98 18.71
CA SER A 240 -9.99 -32.82 17.80
C SER A 240 -8.66 -32.10 17.59
N VAL A 241 -8.37 -31.77 16.34
CA VAL A 241 -7.20 -30.98 15.96
C VAL A 241 -7.58 -29.50 15.98
N PHE A 242 -6.96 -28.74 16.86
CA PHE A 242 -7.21 -27.30 17.01
C PHE A 242 -6.09 -26.50 16.32
N THR A 243 -6.47 -25.45 15.62
CA THR A 243 -5.57 -24.57 14.85
C THR A 243 -5.41 -23.19 15.47
N SER A 244 -6.32 -22.78 16.37
CA SER A 244 -6.27 -21.53 17.12
C SER A 244 -6.08 -21.82 18.60
N PHE A 245 -5.06 -21.22 19.21
CA PHE A 245 -4.72 -21.32 20.62
C PHE A 245 -4.65 -19.93 21.22
N TYR A 246 -5.33 -19.72 22.32
CA TYR A 246 -5.31 -18.49 23.12
C TYR A 246 -5.44 -18.80 24.61
N ALA A 247 -4.75 -18.04 25.45
CA ALA A 247 -4.96 -18.10 26.90
C ALA A 247 -4.92 -16.70 27.52
N ASP A 248 -5.83 -16.47 28.45
CA ASP A 248 -5.75 -15.37 29.44
C ASP A 248 -5.33 -15.92 30.81
N ALA A 249 -5.42 -15.12 31.86
CA ALA A 249 -5.03 -15.58 33.20
C ALA A 249 -5.98 -16.66 33.77
N GLN A 250 -7.20 -16.79 33.26
CA GLN A 250 -8.25 -17.64 33.83
C GLN A 250 -8.55 -18.85 32.95
N LYS A 251 -8.49 -18.70 31.62
CA LYS A 251 -8.96 -19.71 30.67
C LYS A 251 -8.00 -19.86 29.51
N ALA A 252 -7.90 -21.09 29.01
CA ALA A 252 -7.37 -21.36 27.68
C ALA A 252 -8.51 -21.67 26.72
N VAL A 253 -8.37 -21.21 25.47
CA VAL A 253 -9.34 -21.37 24.39
C VAL A 253 -8.63 -22.02 23.22
N PHE A 254 -9.19 -23.13 22.74
CA PHE A 254 -8.74 -23.87 21.56
C PHE A 254 -9.87 -23.86 20.54
N ALA A 255 -9.58 -23.57 19.28
CA ALA A 255 -10.62 -23.54 18.27
C ALA A 255 -10.18 -24.14 16.94
N ASN A 256 -11.15 -24.69 16.22
CA ASN A 256 -11.05 -25.08 14.82
C ASN A 256 -12.34 -24.69 14.08
N ALA A 257 -12.54 -25.16 12.87
CA ALA A 257 -13.71 -24.78 12.03
C ALA A 257 -15.07 -25.34 12.57
N SER A 258 -15.07 -26.24 13.55
CA SER A 258 -16.29 -26.90 14.05
C SER A 258 -16.48 -26.78 15.55
N GLU A 259 -15.43 -26.50 16.31
CA GLU A 259 -15.42 -26.61 17.77
C GLU A 259 -14.59 -25.51 18.42
N VAL A 260 -15.09 -25.00 19.54
CA VAL A 260 -14.34 -24.18 20.51
C VAL A 260 -14.30 -24.93 21.82
N ALA A 261 -13.12 -25.32 22.27
CA ALA A 261 -12.89 -25.96 23.54
C ALA A 261 -12.26 -24.97 24.53
N VAL A 262 -12.74 -24.96 25.75
CA VAL A 262 -12.28 -24.05 26.81
C VAL A 262 -11.93 -24.85 28.06
N CYS A 263 -10.78 -24.56 28.68
CA CYS A 263 -10.46 -25.06 30.02
C CYS A 263 -10.19 -23.90 31.00
N GLU A 264 -10.43 -24.18 32.29
CA GLU A 264 -10.16 -23.24 33.39
C GLU A 264 -8.73 -23.41 33.90
N ALA A 265 -8.09 -22.34 34.36
CA ALA A 265 -6.78 -22.43 35.00
C ALA A 265 -6.79 -23.31 36.29
N THR A 266 -7.92 -23.39 36.95
CA THR A 266 -8.13 -24.24 38.13
C THR A 266 -8.35 -25.71 37.81
N ASN A 267 -8.72 -26.03 36.55
CA ASN A 267 -8.88 -27.42 36.08
C ASN A 267 -8.46 -27.52 34.60
N PRO A 268 -7.14 -27.40 34.29
CA PRO A 268 -6.66 -27.27 32.93
C PRO A 268 -6.75 -28.56 32.08
N ASP A 269 -7.03 -29.69 32.74
CA ASP A 269 -7.16 -30.99 32.05
C ASP A 269 -8.61 -31.29 31.62
N HIS A 270 -9.58 -30.44 31.99
CA HIS A 270 -10.99 -30.59 31.62
C HIS A 270 -11.42 -29.57 30.59
N LEU A 271 -11.88 -30.07 29.43
CA LEU A 271 -12.36 -29.25 28.32
C LEU A 271 -13.88 -29.18 28.31
N SER A 272 -14.42 -27.98 28.21
CA SER A 272 -15.82 -27.72 27.86
C SER A 272 -15.88 -27.34 26.39
N SER A 273 -16.63 -28.11 25.59
CA SER A 273 -16.67 -27.93 24.13
C SER A 273 -18.01 -27.30 23.68
N TYR A 274 -17.91 -26.42 22.70
CA TYR A 274 -19.00 -25.66 22.09
C TYR A 274 -18.90 -25.71 20.59
N ALA A 275 -20.03 -25.65 19.88
CA ALA A 275 -20.05 -25.58 18.43
C ALA A 275 -19.48 -24.24 17.94
N ALA A 276 -18.56 -24.29 16.98
CA ALA A 276 -18.06 -23.13 16.25
C ALA A 276 -18.80 -22.96 14.90
N SER A 277 -18.60 -21.82 14.25
CA SER A 277 -18.96 -21.62 12.85
C SER A 277 -17.79 -22.03 11.95
N ALA A 278 -18.07 -22.65 10.81
CA ALA A 278 -17.07 -23.04 9.81
C ALA A 278 -16.24 -21.86 9.27
N SER A 279 -16.75 -20.63 9.40
CA SER A 279 -16.03 -19.41 9.01
C SER A 279 -15.00 -18.93 10.03
N TRP A 280 -14.90 -19.54 11.22
CA TRP A 280 -14.01 -19.08 12.29
C TRP A 280 -12.58 -19.59 12.11
N LYS A 281 -11.62 -18.65 12.06
CA LYS A 281 -10.18 -18.95 11.92
C LYS A 281 -9.43 -18.85 13.23
N GLN A 282 -9.74 -17.81 14.02
CA GLN A 282 -9.11 -17.59 15.33
C GLN A 282 -10.17 -17.16 16.34
N VAL A 283 -10.05 -17.66 17.57
CA VAL A 283 -10.90 -17.29 18.69
C VAL A 283 -10.02 -16.90 19.86
N THR A 284 -10.23 -15.71 20.39
CA THR A 284 -9.59 -15.20 21.60
C THR A 284 -10.64 -14.80 22.63
N ARG A 285 -10.22 -14.48 23.85
CA ARG A 285 -11.13 -14.07 24.93
C ARG A 285 -10.57 -12.85 25.65
N ALA A 286 -11.38 -11.80 25.77
CA ALA A 286 -11.03 -10.63 26.56
C ALA A 286 -11.32 -10.83 28.05
N ASN A 287 -10.72 -10.04 28.93
CA ASN A 287 -10.86 -10.13 30.39
C ASN A 287 -12.30 -10.00 30.89
N ASN A 288 -13.16 -9.30 30.15
CA ASN A 288 -14.60 -9.18 30.44
C ASN A 288 -15.42 -10.42 30.03
N GLY A 289 -14.78 -11.47 29.52
CA GLY A 289 -15.42 -12.71 29.09
C GLY A 289 -15.94 -12.72 27.65
N THR A 290 -15.83 -11.63 26.92
CA THR A 290 -16.21 -11.55 25.50
C THR A 290 -15.23 -12.35 24.65
N PHE A 291 -15.74 -13.17 23.73
CA PHE A 291 -14.95 -13.87 22.74
C PHE A 291 -14.82 -13.00 21.47
N TRP A 292 -13.60 -12.92 20.94
CA TRP A 292 -13.30 -12.20 19.71
C TRP A 292 -12.85 -13.17 18.64
N VAL A 293 -13.52 -13.10 17.51
CA VAL A 293 -13.38 -14.07 16.43
C VAL A 293 -12.91 -13.38 15.15
N THR A 294 -11.85 -13.91 14.57
CA THR A 294 -11.45 -13.60 13.20
C THR A 294 -12.06 -14.62 12.25
N THR A 295 -12.80 -14.17 11.24
CA THR A 295 -13.52 -15.04 10.29
C THR A 295 -12.73 -15.27 8.98
N SER A 296 -13.19 -16.23 8.16
CA SER A 296 -12.66 -16.51 6.83
C SER A 296 -12.89 -15.35 5.86
N GLU A 297 -13.93 -14.56 6.09
CA GLU A 297 -14.27 -13.35 5.33
C GLU A 297 -13.42 -12.14 5.75
N GLY A 298 -12.46 -12.32 6.67
CA GLY A 298 -11.58 -11.25 7.15
C GLY A 298 -12.26 -10.28 8.12
N GLN A 299 -13.31 -10.69 8.81
CA GLN A 299 -14.01 -9.87 9.79
C GLN A 299 -13.49 -10.13 11.22
N LEU A 300 -13.49 -9.12 12.06
CA LEU A 300 -13.31 -9.22 13.49
C LEU A 300 -14.67 -9.00 14.16
N GLN A 301 -15.17 -10.01 14.88
CA GLN A 301 -16.52 -10.01 15.47
C GLN A 301 -16.49 -10.41 16.94
N ALA A 302 -17.25 -9.70 17.78
CA ALA A 302 -17.45 -10.02 19.17
C ALA A 302 -18.60 -11.03 19.38
N TYR A 303 -18.41 -11.97 20.31
CA TYR A 303 -19.40 -12.96 20.70
C TYR A 303 -19.49 -13.10 22.23
N LYS A 304 -20.69 -13.35 22.70
CA LYS A 304 -20.96 -13.78 24.08
C LYS A 304 -21.36 -15.25 24.09
N LEU A 305 -20.78 -16.03 24.99
CA LEU A 305 -21.22 -17.38 25.23
C LEU A 305 -22.45 -17.33 26.16
N SER A 306 -23.60 -17.81 25.69
CA SER A 306 -24.84 -17.86 26.43
C SER A 306 -25.35 -19.30 26.45
N GLY A 307 -25.25 -19.96 27.61
CA GLY A 307 -25.48 -21.39 27.73
C GLY A 307 -24.44 -22.18 26.90
N SER A 308 -24.90 -22.89 25.87
CA SER A 308 -24.06 -23.68 24.98
C SER A 308 -23.83 -23.05 23.61
N ALA A 309 -24.30 -21.82 23.37
CA ALA A 309 -24.24 -21.17 22.08
C ALA A 309 -23.51 -19.80 22.10
N PHE A 310 -22.79 -19.49 21.05
CA PHE A 310 -22.21 -18.18 20.82
C PHE A 310 -23.22 -17.25 20.14
N GLN A 311 -23.40 -16.06 20.70
CA GLN A 311 -24.26 -15.00 20.18
C GLN A 311 -23.43 -13.81 19.76
N ALA A 312 -23.55 -13.35 18.51
CA ALA A 312 -22.89 -12.15 18.04
C ALA A 312 -23.38 -10.91 18.80
N MET A 313 -22.46 -10.04 19.21
CA MET A 313 -22.76 -8.89 20.06
C MET A 313 -22.85 -7.59 19.26
N GLU A 314 -21.92 -7.33 18.40
CA GLU A 314 -21.73 -6.04 17.71
C GLU A 314 -21.50 -6.24 16.23
N THR A 315 -21.59 -5.13 15.46
CA THR A 315 -21.19 -5.12 14.06
C THR A 315 -19.71 -5.44 13.93
N PRO A 316 -19.29 -6.20 12.91
CA PRO A 316 -17.87 -6.48 12.69
C PRO A 316 -17.02 -5.21 12.62
N ILE A 317 -15.83 -5.26 13.23
CA ILE A 317 -14.85 -4.18 13.20
C ILE A 317 -14.01 -4.31 11.93
N GLY A 318 -13.71 -3.19 11.27
CA GLY A 318 -12.92 -3.14 10.03
C GLY A 318 -13.63 -2.44 8.89
N GLY A 319 -13.16 -2.66 7.66
CA GLY A 319 -13.73 -2.01 6.47
C GLY A 319 -13.25 -0.58 6.26
N TYR A 320 -12.15 -0.16 6.92
CA TYR A 320 -11.59 1.18 6.79
C TYR A 320 -10.48 1.23 5.72
N GLY A 321 -10.30 2.40 5.10
CA GLY A 321 -9.25 2.64 4.13
C GLY A 321 -9.51 1.96 2.76
N PRO A 322 -8.46 1.84 1.92
CA PRO A 322 -8.54 1.08 0.67
C PRO A 322 -8.84 -0.39 0.95
N LYS A 323 -9.43 -1.08 0.00
CA LYS A 323 -9.75 -2.51 0.16
C LYS A 323 -8.49 -3.37 0.30
N ARG A 324 -7.39 -2.99 -0.38
CA ARG A 324 -6.09 -3.68 -0.35
C ARG A 324 -4.95 -2.67 -0.45
N ASP A 325 -3.80 -3.03 0.08
CA ASP A 325 -2.55 -2.26 -0.03
C ASP A 325 -1.84 -2.50 -1.39
N LEU A 326 -2.61 -2.65 -2.46
CA LEU A 326 -2.14 -2.88 -3.81
C LEU A 326 -2.41 -1.64 -4.68
N CYS A 327 -1.35 -0.98 -5.15
CA CYS A 327 -1.43 0.31 -5.85
C CYS A 327 -0.37 0.40 -6.96
N TYR A 328 -0.40 -0.55 -7.90
CA TYR A 328 0.57 -0.63 -8.98
C TYR A 328 0.37 0.46 -10.07
N TYR A 329 -0.89 0.83 -10.32
CA TYR A 329 -1.26 1.89 -11.26
C TYR A 329 -2.25 2.85 -10.60
N MET A 330 -2.02 4.14 -10.77
CA MET A 330 -2.90 5.19 -10.28
C MET A 330 -2.94 6.37 -11.24
N TYR A 331 -4.10 7.01 -11.34
CA TYR A 331 -4.22 8.32 -11.94
C TYR A 331 -5.45 9.06 -11.42
N TYR A 332 -5.44 10.39 -11.54
CA TYR A 332 -6.60 11.23 -11.23
C TYR A 332 -7.44 11.51 -12.48
N ALA A 333 -8.74 11.21 -12.40
CA ALA A 333 -9.77 11.66 -13.33
C ALA A 333 -10.56 12.80 -12.67
N GLY A 334 -10.13 14.05 -12.88
CA GLY A 334 -10.62 15.17 -12.10
C GLY A 334 -10.28 14.99 -10.60
N PRO A 335 -11.26 15.10 -9.67
CA PRO A 335 -11.02 14.93 -8.24
C PRO A 335 -10.91 13.46 -7.80
N ARG A 336 -11.27 12.50 -8.66
CA ARG A 336 -11.32 11.08 -8.36
C ARG A 336 -9.99 10.41 -8.64
N LEU A 337 -9.37 9.81 -7.62
CA LEU A 337 -8.26 8.89 -7.80
C LEU A 337 -8.80 7.51 -8.21
N LEU A 338 -8.22 6.93 -9.24
CA LEU A 338 -8.44 5.55 -9.68
C LEU A 338 -7.17 4.73 -9.38
N VAL A 339 -7.36 3.52 -8.85
CA VAL A 339 -6.26 2.63 -8.41
C VAL A 339 -6.48 1.23 -8.96
N ALA A 340 -5.47 0.69 -9.66
CA ALA A 340 -5.40 -0.72 -10.04
C ALA A 340 -4.21 -1.38 -9.34
N GLY A 341 -4.42 -2.58 -8.79
CA GLY A 341 -3.47 -3.23 -7.89
C GLY A 341 -2.70 -4.41 -8.48
N GLY A 342 -3.01 -4.84 -9.70
CA GLY A 342 -2.33 -5.93 -10.39
C GLY A 342 -1.22 -5.43 -11.32
N ARG A 343 -0.36 -6.34 -11.75
CA ARG A 343 0.69 -6.08 -12.74
C ARG A 343 0.94 -7.29 -13.62
N LEU A 344 1.57 -7.08 -14.76
CA LEU A 344 2.06 -8.18 -15.60
C LEU A 344 3.30 -8.82 -14.95
N ASP A 345 3.17 -10.03 -14.42
CA ASP A 345 4.33 -10.81 -14.02
C ASP A 345 5.04 -11.36 -15.27
N PRO A 346 6.37 -11.17 -15.42
CA PRO A 346 7.11 -11.62 -16.59
C PRO A 346 7.08 -13.14 -16.82
N TYR A 347 6.89 -13.90 -15.74
CA TYR A 347 6.93 -15.37 -15.76
C TYR A 347 5.60 -16.03 -15.39
N ASP A 348 4.54 -15.23 -15.19
CA ASP A 348 3.21 -15.69 -14.76
C ASP A 348 3.22 -16.53 -13.45
N ARG A 349 4.12 -16.17 -12.54
CA ARG A 349 4.30 -16.88 -11.26
C ARG A 349 3.57 -16.23 -10.10
N VAL A 350 3.31 -14.93 -10.22
CA VAL A 350 2.66 -14.13 -9.18
C VAL A 350 1.37 -13.56 -9.73
N HIS A 351 0.27 -13.84 -9.03
CA HIS A 351 -1.05 -13.33 -9.34
C HIS A 351 -1.58 -12.49 -8.19
N TYR A 352 -2.26 -11.42 -8.54
CA TYR A 352 -2.86 -10.49 -7.58
C TYR A 352 -4.37 -10.60 -7.63
N PRO A 353 -5.06 -10.60 -6.47
CA PRO A 353 -6.52 -10.52 -6.45
C PRO A 353 -6.96 -9.28 -7.22
N ALA A 354 -8.07 -9.38 -7.93
CA ALA A 354 -8.63 -8.25 -8.66
C ALA A 354 -8.80 -7.06 -7.71
N THR A 355 -8.06 -6.00 -7.96
CA THR A 355 -8.04 -4.80 -7.13
C THR A 355 -8.27 -3.59 -8.01
N LEU A 356 -9.47 -3.02 -7.86
CA LEU A 356 -9.89 -1.82 -8.55
C LEU A 356 -10.65 -0.94 -7.56
N MET A 357 -10.10 0.24 -7.25
CA MET A 357 -10.57 1.11 -6.18
C MET A 357 -10.64 2.56 -6.64
N THR A 358 -11.48 3.35 -5.96
CA THR A 358 -11.50 4.81 -6.11
C THR A 358 -11.38 5.50 -4.76
N TYR A 359 -10.77 6.69 -4.78
CA TYR A 359 -10.76 7.61 -3.63
C TYR A 359 -11.24 8.98 -4.07
N GLU A 360 -12.31 9.45 -3.48
CA GLU A 360 -12.94 10.73 -3.78
C GLU A 360 -13.64 11.25 -2.54
N ASN A 361 -13.58 12.56 -2.27
CA ASN A 361 -14.23 13.18 -1.11
C ASN A 361 -13.88 12.50 0.23
N ASN A 362 -12.61 12.12 0.41
CA ASN A 362 -12.09 11.41 1.58
C ASN A 362 -12.74 10.04 1.83
N ARG A 363 -13.29 9.40 0.78
CA ARG A 363 -13.93 8.09 0.87
C ARG A 363 -13.34 7.13 -0.15
N TRP A 364 -13.05 5.93 0.33
CA TRP A 364 -12.69 4.80 -0.50
C TRP A 364 -13.93 4.05 -0.95
N SER A 365 -13.92 3.60 -2.19
CA SER A 365 -14.87 2.62 -2.71
C SER A 365 -14.18 1.63 -3.64
N SER A 366 -14.81 0.49 -3.88
CA SER A 366 -14.26 -0.57 -4.72
C SER A 366 -15.26 -0.93 -5.81
N PHE A 367 -14.75 -1.26 -6.97
CA PHE A 367 -15.55 -1.81 -8.04
C PHE A 367 -16.06 -3.22 -7.68
N GLN A 368 -17.13 -3.64 -8.32
CA GLN A 368 -17.71 -4.96 -8.11
C GLN A 368 -16.65 -6.05 -8.36
N GLU A 369 -16.50 -6.95 -7.40
CA GLU A 369 -15.68 -8.15 -7.51
C GLU A 369 -16.57 -9.42 -7.47
N THR A 370 -17.51 -9.43 -6.52
CA THR A 370 -18.38 -10.59 -6.30
C THR A 370 -19.22 -10.90 -7.55
N GLY A 371 -19.18 -12.15 -7.97
CA GLY A 371 -19.96 -12.64 -9.10
C GLY A 371 -19.39 -12.31 -10.48
N VAL A 372 -18.26 -11.58 -10.60
CA VAL A 372 -17.62 -11.28 -11.89
C VAL A 372 -17.09 -12.57 -12.52
N GLU A 373 -16.38 -13.43 -11.77
CA GLU A 373 -15.92 -14.73 -12.27
C GLU A 373 -17.05 -15.62 -12.75
N ALA A 374 -18.16 -15.70 -12.01
CA ALA A 374 -19.33 -16.50 -12.40
C ALA A 374 -19.96 -16.00 -13.69
N LYS A 375 -19.97 -14.68 -13.93
CA LYS A 375 -20.51 -14.07 -15.16
C LYS A 375 -19.58 -14.21 -16.36
N THR A 376 -18.28 -14.20 -16.15
CA THR A 376 -17.27 -14.19 -17.23
C THR A 376 -16.75 -15.59 -17.56
N GLY A 377 -16.83 -16.53 -16.62
CA GLY A 377 -16.26 -17.87 -16.74
C GLY A 377 -14.72 -17.91 -16.69
N VAL A 378 -14.08 -16.81 -16.22
CA VAL A 378 -12.62 -16.70 -16.06
C VAL A 378 -12.27 -16.13 -14.68
N VAL A 379 -11.07 -16.47 -14.19
CA VAL A 379 -10.57 -15.92 -12.92
C VAL A 379 -10.41 -14.42 -13.05
N TYR A 380 -11.04 -13.66 -12.15
CA TYR A 380 -10.96 -12.21 -12.09
C TYR A 380 -9.76 -11.79 -11.23
N ARG A 381 -8.66 -11.44 -11.87
CA ARG A 381 -7.37 -11.17 -11.23
C ARG A 381 -6.50 -10.23 -12.04
N ASP A 382 -5.39 -9.77 -11.45
CA ASP A 382 -4.29 -9.04 -12.10
C ASP A 382 -4.79 -7.82 -12.90
N ILE A 383 -5.52 -6.91 -12.24
CA ILE A 383 -5.97 -5.65 -12.88
C ILE A 383 -4.77 -4.74 -13.04
N THR A 384 -4.30 -4.55 -14.29
CA THR A 384 -3.04 -3.89 -14.62
C THR A 384 -3.18 -2.39 -14.79
N SER A 385 -4.29 -1.93 -15.34
CA SER A 385 -4.59 -0.50 -15.48
C SER A 385 -6.10 -0.24 -15.46
N VAL A 386 -6.48 1.01 -15.24
CA VAL A 386 -7.87 1.49 -15.23
C VAL A 386 -7.95 2.86 -15.85
N ILE A 387 -9.04 3.14 -16.54
CA ILE A 387 -9.31 4.45 -17.11
C ILE A 387 -10.78 4.81 -16.98
N GLN A 388 -11.08 6.09 -16.74
CA GLN A 388 -12.42 6.66 -16.79
C GLN A 388 -12.67 7.20 -18.21
N ASP A 389 -13.86 6.98 -18.72
CA ASP A 389 -14.31 7.60 -19.96
C ASP A 389 -14.32 9.14 -19.80
N PRO A 390 -13.60 9.90 -20.64
CA PRO A 390 -13.57 11.35 -20.52
C PRO A 390 -14.94 12.02 -20.75
N ALA A 391 -15.87 11.36 -21.43
CA ALA A 391 -17.21 11.86 -21.68
C ALA A 391 -18.26 11.43 -20.63
N ASP A 392 -17.96 10.36 -19.84
CA ASP A 392 -18.88 9.82 -18.83
C ASP A 392 -18.13 9.39 -17.56
N ALA A 393 -18.16 10.20 -16.53
CA ALA A 393 -17.49 9.93 -15.25
C ALA A 393 -18.00 8.67 -14.51
N SER A 394 -19.11 8.10 -14.92
CA SER A 394 -19.63 6.83 -14.38
C SER A 394 -19.07 5.59 -15.09
N HIS A 395 -18.46 5.77 -16.26
CA HIS A 395 -18.03 4.70 -17.17
C HIS A 395 -16.51 4.48 -17.08
N HIS A 396 -16.09 3.21 -16.92
CA HIS A 396 -14.70 2.85 -16.71
C HIS A 396 -14.33 1.57 -17.45
N PHE A 397 -13.07 1.49 -17.89
CA PHE A 397 -12.47 0.27 -18.39
C PHE A 397 -11.26 -0.11 -17.53
N ALA A 398 -11.05 -1.43 -17.39
CA ALA A 398 -9.91 -1.98 -16.66
C ALA A 398 -9.32 -3.17 -17.43
N THR A 399 -8.00 -3.14 -17.61
CA THR A 399 -7.24 -4.24 -18.22
C THR A 399 -6.79 -5.26 -17.20
N SER A 400 -6.60 -6.49 -17.66
CA SER A 400 -6.16 -7.62 -16.86
C SER A 400 -5.38 -8.63 -17.71
N THR A 401 -4.71 -9.59 -17.05
CA THR A 401 -4.14 -10.76 -17.74
C THR A 401 -5.18 -11.66 -18.40
N THR A 402 -6.45 -11.49 -18.06
CA THR A 402 -7.55 -12.34 -18.58
C THR A 402 -8.46 -11.62 -19.58
N GLY A 403 -8.32 -10.32 -19.79
CA GLY A 403 -9.10 -9.54 -20.75
C GLY A 403 -9.37 -8.10 -20.34
N LEU A 404 -10.34 -7.46 -20.99
CA LEU A 404 -10.81 -6.12 -20.70
C LEU A 404 -12.18 -6.19 -20.00
N TYR A 405 -12.29 -5.44 -18.90
CA TYR A 405 -13.51 -5.33 -18.10
C TYR A 405 -14.06 -3.92 -18.18
N GLU A 406 -15.37 -3.82 -18.41
CA GLU A 406 -16.14 -2.58 -18.48
C GLU A 406 -17.06 -2.46 -17.28
N PHE A 407 -17.08 -1.25 -16.69
CA PHE A 407 -17.89 -0.94 -15.52
C PHE A 407 -18.68 0.34 -15.73
N ARG A 408 -19.89 0.38 -15.15
CA ARG A 408 -20.70 1.60 -15.03
C ARG A 408 -21.17 1.77 -13.59
N ASN A 409 -20.97 2.97 -13.02
CA ASN A 409 -21.22 3.21 -11.60
C ASN A 409 -20.54 2.17 -10.69
N GLN A 410 -19.30 1.78 -11.04
CA GLN A 410 -18.50 0.75 -10.37
C GLN A 410 -19.12 -0.68 -10.41
N GLN A 411 -20.23 -0.88 -11.10
CA GLN A 411 -20.84 -2.19 -11.30
C GLN A 411 -20.33 -2.80 -12.61
N PHE A 412 -20.02 -4.10 -12.59
CA PHE A 412 -19.56 -4.84 -13.76
C PHE A 412 -20.64 -4.83 -14.85
N LEU A 413 -20.28 -4.37 -16.05
CA LEU A 413 -21.17 -4.24 -17.19
C LEU A 413 -20.87 -5.32 -18.25
N LYS A 414 -19.62 -5.41 -18.71
CA LYS A 414 -19.24 -6.28 -19.82
C LYS A 414 -17.81 -6.77 -19.73
N TYR A 415 -17.55 -7.91 -20.28
CA TYR A 415 -16.23 -8.52 -20.42
C TYR A 415 -15.89 -8.72 -21.90
N TYR A 416 -14.67 -8.37 -22.27
CA TYR A 416 -14.13 -8.52 -23.61
C TYR A 416 -12.95 -9.48 -23.60
N SER A 417 -12.99 -10.43 -24.53
CA SER A 417 -11.99 -11.46 -24.72
C SER A 417 -11.76 -11.74 -26.21
N ASN A 418 -11.00 -12.77 -26.50
CA ASN A 418 -10.81 -13.25 -27.87
C ASN A 418 -12.07 -13.83 -28.53
N ASP A 419 -13.15 -14.05 -27.79
CA ASP A 419 -14.41 -14.57 -28.35
C ASP A 419 -15.35 -13.48 -28.87
N ASN A 420 -15.29 -12.30 -28.28
CA ASN A 420 -16.24 -11.22 -28.54
C ASN A 420 -15.60 -9.84 -28.82
N ALA A 421 -14.26 -9.81 -28.96
CA ALA A 421 -13.50 -8.61 -29.25
C ALA A 421 -12.27 -8.93 -30.11
N ALA A 422 -11.59 -7.89 -30.61
CA ALA A 422 -10.39 -8.05 -31.40
C ALA A 422 -9.13 -8.37 -30.56
N LEU A 423 -9.29 -9.14 -29.47
CA LEU A 423 -8.22 -9.53 -28.55
C LEU A 423 -7.65 -10.90 -28.91
N GLN A 424 -6.43 -11.20 -28.44
CA GLN A 424 -5.77 -12.47 -28.67
C GLN A 424 -5.14 -13.02 -27.39
N SER A 425 -5.17 -14.36 -27.24
CA SER A 425 -4.41 -15.03 -26.19
C SER A 425 -2.91 -15.02 -26.52
N ALA A 426 -2.08 -14.81 -25.50
CA ALA A 426 -0.63 -14.99 -25.59
C ALA A 426 -0.23 -16.47 -25.72
N VAL A 427 -1.16 -17.43 -25.43
CA VAL A 427 -0.95 -18.88 -25.53
C VAL A 427 -2.16 -19.51 -26.22
N PRO A 428 -2.36 -19.32 -27.53
CA PRO A 428 -3.57 -19.71 -28.24
C PRO A 428 -3.83 -21.22 -28.25
N ASP A 429 -2.77 -22.04 -28.27
CA ASP A 429 -2.86 -23.50 -28.25
C ASP A 429 -3.00 -24.11 -26.86
N GLY A 430 -2.99 -23.27 -25.82
CA GLY A 430 -3.12 -23.65 -24.42
C GLY A 430 -4.26 -22.88 -23.73
N ASN A 431 -3.92 -21.92 -22.88
CA ASN A 431 -4.89 -21.10 -22.17
C ASN A 431 -5.42 -19.96 -23.05
N LYS A 432 -6.53 -20.20 -23.74
CA LYS A 432 -7.16 -19.21 -24.63
C LYS A 432 -7.59 -17.92 -23.92
N ARG A 433 -7.70 -17.92 -22.61
CA ARG A 433 -8.11 -16.76 -21.80
C ARG A 433 -6.93 -15.98 -21.20
N TYR A 434 -5.70 -16.33 -21.55
CA TYR A 434 -4.51 -15.61 -21.14
C TYR A 434 -4.19 -14.48 -22.13
N ILE A 435 -4.83 -13.32 -21.95
CA ILE A 435 -4.87 -12.24 -22.94
C ILE A 435 -3.80 -11.17 -22.71
N ARG A 436 -3.35 -10.93 -21.47
CA ARG A 436 -2.26 -10.00 -21.09
C ARG A 436 -2.44 -8.58 -21.62
N LEU A 437 -3.48 -7.89 -21.16
CA LEU A 437 -3.71 -6.48 -21.51
C LEU A 437 -3.07 -5.52 -20.51
N ASP A 438 -2.67 -4.34 -21.00
CA ASP A 438 -2.27 -3.19 -20.21
C ASP A 438 -2.39 -1.90 -21.04
N GLY A 439 -1.96 -0.76 -20.46
CA GLY A 439 -1.73 0.50 -21.16
C GLY A 439 -2.96 1.12 -21.77
N LEU A 440 -3.92 1.56 -20.94
CA LEU A 440 -5.14 2.25 -21.40
C LEU A 440 -4.87 3.74 -21.63
N SER A 441 -5.27 4.25 -22.80
CA SER A 441 -5.24 5.67 -23.14
C SER A 441 -6.36 6.03 -24.11
N TYR A 442 -7.07 7.15 -23.86
CA TYR A 442 -8.01 7.71 -24.84
C TYR A 442 -7.31 8.67 -25.76
N ASP A 443 -7.61 8.58 -27.06
CA ASP A 443 -7.23 9.62 -28.01
C ASP A 443 -8.24 10.78 -28.04
N LYS A 444 -7.95 11.84 -28.79
CA LYS A 444 -8.80 13.03 -28.89
C LYS A 444 -10.16 12.77 -29.54
N GLN A 445 -10.31 11.67 -30.25
CA GLN A 445 -11.55 11.25 -30.91
C GLN A 445 -12.40 10.32 -30.01
N GLY A 446 -11.92 10.00 -28.79
CA GLY A 446 -12.62 9.14 -27.85
C GLY A 446 -12.41 7.65 -28.10
N ASN A 447 -11.42 7.26 -28.92
CA ASN A 447 -11.06 5.86 -29.08
C ASN A 447 -10.16 5.40 -27.95
N LEU A 448 -10.40 4.19 -27.44
CA LEU A 448 -9.65 3.61 -26.31
C LEU A 448 -8.54 2.69 -26.84
N TRP A 449 -7.30 3.12 -26.69
CA TRP A 449 -6.10 2.38 -27.01
C TRP A 449 -5.66 1.47 -25.85
N MET A 450 -5.12 0.30 -26.21
CA MET A 450 -4.55 -0.66 -25.26
C MET A 450 -3.51 -1.55 -25.94
N VAL A 451 -2.68 -2.22 -25.13
CA VAL A 451 -1.67 -3.17 -25.59
C VAL A 451 -2.03 -4.59 -25.19
N ASN A 452 -2.00 -5.51 -26.16
CA ASN A 452 -2.19 -6.94 -25.98
C ASN A 452 -0.84 -7.63 -26.12
N ASN A 453 -0.23 -7.98 -25.02
CA ASN A 453 1.15 -8.46 -24.96
C ASN A 453 1.34 -9.87 -25.54
N GLN A 454 2.55 -10.16 -26.07
CA GLN A 454 2.96 -11.48 -26.58
C GLN A 454 2.08 -12.01 -27.72
N VAL A 455 1.59 -11.15 -28.57
CA VAL A 455 0.85 -11.48 -29.77
C VAL A 455 1.45 -10.81 -31.00
N ASP A 456 1.08 -11.26 -32.17
CA ASP A 456 1.61 -10.75 -33.44
C ASP A 456 1.24 -9.27 -33.66
N THR A 457 -0.03 -8.92 -33.49
CA THR A 457 -0.52 -7.56 -33.55
C THR A 457 -0.86 -7.09 -32.15
N VAL A 458 -0.02 -6.22 -31.55
CA VAL A 458 -0.12 -5.88 -30.13
C VAL A 458 -1.05 -4.71 -29.84
N LEU A 459 -1.17 -3.74 -30.74
CA LEU A 459 -2.01 -2.56 -30.50
C LEU A 459 -3.47 -2.88 -30.83
N ARG A 460 -4.34 -2.49 -29.90
CA ARG A 460 -5.80 -2.67 -29.99
C ARG A 460 -6.49 -1.36 -29.72
N VAL A 461 -7.55 -1.11 -30.46
CA VAL A 461 -8.35 0.10 -30.29
C VAL A 461 -9.82 -0.29 -30.24
N LEU A 462 -10.49 0.09 -29.17
CA LEU A 462 -11.95 0.13 -29.12
C LEU A 462 -12.36 1.52 -29.60
N LEU A 463 -12.95 1.59 -30.80
CA LEU A 463 -13.35 2.85 -31.42
C LEU A 463 -14.56 3.45 -30.68
N ALA A 464 -14.72 4.77 -30.80
CA ALA A 464 -15.83 5.49 -30.15
C ALA A 464 -17.23 4.99 -30.58
N ASP A 465 -17.35 4.36 -31.75
CA ASP A 465 -18.58 3.74 -32.25
C ASP A 465 -18.82 2.32 -31.69
N GLY A 466 -17.90 1.81 -30.86
CA GLY A 466 -17.95 0.47 -30.24
C GLY A 466 -17.36 -0.64 -31.12
N SER A 467 -16.90 -0.37 -32.32
CA SER A 467 -16.18 -1.33 -33.16
C SER A 467 -14.70 -1.44 -32.75
N TRP A 468 -13.97 -2.43 -33.30
CA TRP A 468 -12.58 -2.69 -32.94
C TRP A 468 -11.65 -2.53 -34.13
N ALA A 469 -10.51 -1.89 -33.89
CA ALA A 469 -9.38 -1.85 -34.82
C ALA A 469 -8.16 -2.59 -34.25
N LYS A 470 -7.33 -3.11 -35.16
CA LYS A 470 -6.04 -3.74 -34.87
C LYS A 470 -4.96 -2.96 -35.61
N VAL A 471 -4.00 -2.45 -34.90
CA VAL A 471 -2.89 -1.68 -35.46
C VAL A 471 -1.62 -2.53 -35.39
N TYR A 472 -1.10 -2.89 -36.54
CA TYR A 472 0.10 -3.70 -36.63
C TYR A 472 1.34 -2.80 -36.53
N SER A 473 2.21 -3.11 -35.58
CA SER A 473 3.52 -2.51 -35.41
C SER A 473 4.59 -3.59 -35.51
N PRO A 474 5.42 -3.60 -36.56
CA PRO A 474 6.51 -4.57 -36.66
C PRO A 474 7.50 -4.48 -35.52
N SER A 475 7.71 -3.28 -34.98
CA SER A 475 8.63 -3.03 -33.85
C SER A 475 8.16 -3.63 -32.53
N LEU A 476 6.85 -3.78 -32.32
CA LEU A 476 6.27 -4.31 -31.10
C LEU A 476 5.81 -5.76 -31.22
N ARG A 477 5.97 -6.37 -32.38
CA ARG A 477 5.52 -7.75 -32.62
C ARG A 477 6.07 -8.68 -31.54
N MET A 478 5.18 -9.47 -30.90
CA MET A 478 5.51 -10.44 -29.83
C MET A 478 6.23 -9.83 -28.62
N ALA A 479 6.18 -8.50 -28.43
CA ALA A 479 6.80 -7.85 -27.28
C ALA A 479 6.24 -8.41 -25.96
N PRO A 480 7.12 -8.75 -24.99
CA PRO A 480 6.67 -9.53 -23.82
C PRO A 480 6.02 -8.71 -22.73
N THR A 481 6.36 -7.43 -22.63
CA THR A 481 5.89 -6.56 -21.54
C THR A 481 5.84 -5.10 -22.01
N LEU A 482 4.66 -4.72 -22.49
CA LEU A 482 4.26 -3.35 -22.79
C LEU A 482 3.28 -2.93 -21.70
N GLU A 483 3.59 -1.90 -20.93
CA GLU A 483 2.81 -1.59 -19.72
C GLU A 483 2.22 -0.19 -19.71
N ARG A 484 2.92 0.78 -20.25
CA ARG A 484 2.48 2.18 -20.20
C ARG A 484 2.27 2.70 -21.62
N THR A 485 1.09 3.26 -21.84
CA THR A 485 0.77 4.05 -23.02
C THR A 485 0.51 5.50 -22.64
N LEU A 486 0.74 6.40 -23.54
CA LEU A 486 0.43 7.81 -23.40
C LEU A 486 0.06 8.38 -24.76
N ILE A 487 -1.07 9.08 -24.82
CA ILE A 487 -1.41 9.93 -25.98
C ILE A 487 -0.90 11.33 -25.66
N ASP A 488 0.01 11.85 -26.50
CA ASP A 488 0.59 13.18 -26.30
C ASP A 488 -0.34 14.32 -26.77
N SER A 489 0.07 15.55 -26.53
CA SER A 489 -0.68 16.74 -26.95
C SER A 489 -0.86 16.86 -28.47
N ASN A 490 -0.07 16.17 -29.26
CA ASN A 490 -0.18 16.10 -30.72
C ASN A 490 -1.03 14.91 -31.20
N ASN A 491 -1.62 14.15 -30.29
CA ASN A 491 -2.40 12.95 -30.55
C ASN A 491 -1.56 11.78 -31.13
N ASN A 492 -0.27 11.68 -30.75
CA ASN A 492 0.56 10.52 -31.03
C ASN A 492 0.49 9.54 -29.86
N LEU A 493 0.51 8.24 -30.19
CA LEU A 493 0.58 7.17 -29.18
C LEU A 493 2.05 6.86 -28.86
N TRP A 494 2.40 6.93 -27.58
CA TRP A 494 3.66 6.46 -27.05
C TRP A 494 3.46 5.15 -26.29
N VAL A 495 4.35 4.15 -26.51
CA VAL A 495 4.26 2.83 -25.88
C VAL A 495 5.61 2.47 -25.26
N ALA A 496 5.61 2.26 -23.95
CA ALA A 496 6.78 1.82 -23.20
C ALA A 496 6.97 0.31 -23.30
N SER A 497 8.16 -0.13 -23.74
CA SER A 497 8.57 -1.53 -23.71
C SER A 497 9.59 -1.76 -22.59
N ARG A 498 9.20 -2.55 -21.61
CA ARG A 498 9.99 -2.74 -20.38
C ARG A 498 11.05 -3.84 -20.50
N ARG A 499 10.79 -4.89 -21.25
CA ARG A 499 11.61 -6.11 -21.17
C ARG A 499 12.31 -6.43 -22.47
N THR A 500 13.62 -6.69 -22.38
CA THR A 500 14.43 -7.28 -23.46
C THR A 500 14.32 -8.81 -23.41
N VAL A 501 14.10 -9.41 -24.56
CA VAL A 501 14.14 -10.87 -24.82
C VAL A 501 14.92 -11.12 -26.11
N SER A 502 15.15 -12.38 -26.47
CA SER A 502 15.99 -12.75 -27.63
C SER A 502 15.58 -12.10 -28.98
N ASN A 503 14.30 -11.82 -29.16
CA ASN A 503 13.73 -11.27 -30.40
C ASN A 503 13.12 -9.87 -30.22
N HIS A 504 13.27 -9.23 -29.06
CA HIS A 504 12.75 -7.89 -28.79
C HIS A 504 13.64 -7.17 -27.78
N VAL A 505 14.16 -6.01 -28.11
CA VAL A 505 14.93 -5.14 -27.22
C VAL A 505 13.99 -4.09 -26.63
N SER A 506 14.03 -3.88 -25.31
CA SER A 506 13.25 -2.83 -24.63
C SER A 506 13.53 -1.45 -25.21
N GLY A 507 12.55 -0.56 -25.16
CA GLY A 507 12.66 0.79 -25.73
C GLY A 507 11.32 1.53 -25.71
N LEU A 508 11.21 2.50 -26.60
CA LEU A 508 10.06 3.39 -26.70
C LEU A 508 9.58 3.50 -28.15
N LEU A 509 8.30 3.26 -28.37
CA LEU A 509 7.62 3.52 -29.63
C LEU A 509 6.92 4.87 -29.58
N CYS A 510 6.98 5.63 -30.69
CA CYS A 510 6.00 6.67 -31.04
C CYS A 510 5.29 6.26 -32.32
N LEU A 511 3.96 6.28 -32.29
CA LEU A 511 3.09 6.06 -33.43
C LEU A 511 2.25 7.32 -33.68
N ASN A 512 2.45 7.95 -34.82
CA ASN A 512 1.52 8.92 -35.34
C ASN A 512 0.50 8.19 -36.21
N PHE A 513 -0.69 8.00 -35.67
CA PHE A 513 -1.81 7.32 -36.34
C PHE A 513 -2.72 8.31 -37.09
N ASN A 514 -2.27 9.54 -37.31
CA ASN A 514 -2.96 10.61 -38.05
C ASN A 514 -4.44 10.82 -37.66
N SER A 515 -4.79 10.49 -36.42
CA SER A 515 -6.17 10.49 -35.90
C SER A 515 -7.14 9.55 -36.63
N THR A 516 -6.62 8.56 -37.34
CA THR A 516 -7.36 7.56 -38.14
C THR A 516 -6.98 6.14 -37.76
N PRO A 517 -7.24 5.65 -36.52
CA PRO A 517 -6.70 4.38 -36.00
C PRO A 517 -7.10 3.13 -36.81
N ALA A 518 -8.12 3.21 -37.66
CA ALA A 518 -8.53 2.14 -38.57
C ALA A 518 -7.84 2.19 -39.96
N ASN A 519 -7.12 3.27 -40.29
CA ASN A 519 -6.42 3.42 -41.56
C ASN A 519 -4.92 3.32 -41.33
N LEU A 520 -4.36 2.15 -41.55
CA LEU A 520 -2.91 1.91 -41.33
C LEU A 520 -2.00 2.47 -42.43
N SER A 521 -2.58 2.95 -43.55
CA SER A 521 -1.78 3.41 -44.71
C SER A 521 -1.16 4.81 -44.52
N ASP A 522 -1.65 5.58 -43.55
CA ASP A 522 -1.17 6.92 -43.24
C ASP A 522 -0.43 6.98 -41.88
N ASP A 523 -0.20 5.82 -41.25
CA ASP A 523 0.56 5.69 -40.04
C ASP A 523 2.05 5.95 -40.23
N ALA A 524 2.67 6.60 -39.27
CA ALA A 524 4.11 6.68 -39.15
C ALA A 524 4.56 6.18 -37.77
N GLU A 525 5.44 5.18 -37.74
CA GLU A 525 5.99 4.68 -36.48
C GLU A 525 7.51 4.82 -36.42
N ARG A 526 7.99 5.06 -35.19
CA ARG A 526 9.42 5.02 -34.89
C ARG A 526 9.64 4.40 -33.52
N TYR A 527 10.36 3.28 -33.51
CA TYR A 527 10.83 2.60 -32.30
C TYR A 527 12.30 2.90 -32.06
N ARG A 528 12.66 3.22 -30.81
CA ARG A 528 14.04 3.41 -30.39
C ARG A 528 14.35 2.63 -29.13
N SER A 529 15.37 1.79 -29.16
CA SER A 529 15.99 1.15 -28.01
C SER A 529 17.20 1.91 -27.47
N ALA A 530 17.70 2.86 -28.26
CA ALA A 530 18.82 3.74 -27.94
C ALA A 530 18.73 5.04 -28.75
N ALA A 531 19.40 6.08 -28.28
CA ALA A 531 19.56 7.36 -28.96
C ALA A 531 20.97 7.95 -28.65
N LEU A 532 21.39 8.98 -29.35
CA LEU A 532 22.48 9.83 -28.90
C LEU A 532 21.95 10.88 -27.95
N ASN A 533 22.70 11.19 -26.90
CA ASN A 533 22.39 12.36 -26.08
C ASN A 533 23.02 13.64 -26.70
N GLU A 534 22.80 14.78 -26.04
CA GLU A 534 23.31 16.08 -26.48
C GLU A 534 24.84 16.17 -26.49
N ASP A 535 25.55 15.26 -25.80
CA ASP A 535 27.01 15.16 -25.83
C ASP A 535 27.54 14.21 -26.92
N GLY A 536 26.63 13.66 -27.74
CA GLY A 536 26.97 12.67 -28.78
C GLY A 536 27.23 11.26 -28.21
N THR A 537 26.95 11.02 -26.94
CA THR A 537 27.11 9.72 -26.31
C THR A 537 25.85 8.86 -26.55
N ARG A 538 26.07 7.60 -26.97
CA ARG A 538 24.98 6.64 -27.10
C ARG A 538 24.44 6.27 -25.71
N VAL A 539 23.13 6.41 -25.54
CA VAL A 539 22.39 5.98 -24.37
C VAL A 539 21.33 4.94 -24.72
N ASP A 540 21.23 3.89 -23.94
CA ASP A 540 20.27 2.81 -24.14
C ASP A 540 19.02 3.05 -23.30
N LEU A 541 17.85 2.96 -23.94
CA LEU A 541 16.52 3.07 -23.29
C LEU A 541 16.12 1.72 -22.68
N GLN A 542 16.91 1.24 -21.72
CA GLN A 542 16.69 -0.06 -21.09
C GLN A 542 15.51 0.00 -20.13
N SER A 543 14.58 -0.93 -20.28
CA SER A 543 13.44 -1.10 -19.37
C SER A 543 12.68 0.20 -19.12
N VAL A 544 11.94 0.68 -20.12
CA VAL A 544 11.11 1.88 -19.97
C VAL A 544 9.95 1.57 -19.02
N TYR A 545 9.90 2.27 -17.89
CA TYR A 545 8.90 2.05 -16.82
C TYR A 545 7.81 3.10 -16.79
N ALA A 546 8.12 4.34 -17.09
CA ALA A 546 7.23 5.47 -16.89
C ALA A 546 7.31 6.49 -18.02
N LEU A 547 6.17 7.07 -18.35
CA LEU A 547 6.00 8.14 -19.33
C LEU A 547 5.16 9.26 -18.71
N ALA A 548 5.55 10.50 -18.90
CA ALA A 548 4.73 11.65 -18.56
C ALA A 548 5.05 12.83 -19.51
N GLN A 549 4.02 13.41 -20.11
CA GLN A 549 4.16 14.67 -20.81
C GLN A 549 3.99 15.83 -19.84
N ASP A 550 4.92 16.78 -19.84
CA ASP A 550 4.85 17.96 -19.00
C ASP A 550 4.11 19.11 -19.70
N ARG A 551 3.92 20.22 -18.97
CA ARG A 551 3.19 21.39 -19.47
C ARG A 551 3.90 22.15 -20.58
N SER A 552 5.22 21.94 -20.73
CA SER A 552 6.01 22.48 -21.84
C SER A 552 5.91 21.63 -23.11
N GLY A 553 5.18 20.48 -23.01
CA GLY A 553 5.06 19.50 -24.08
C GLY A 553 6.22 18.51 -24.15
N TRP A 554 7.17 18.56 -23.21
CA TRP A 554 8.28 17.62 -23.13
C TRP A 554 7.81 16.27 -22.63
N LEU A 555 8.31 15.19 -23.23
CA LEU A 555 8.04 13.83 -22.76
C LEU A 555 9.19 13.36 -21.85
N TRP A 556 8.86 13.10 -20.61
CA TRP A 556 9.75 12.53 -19.60
C TRP A 556 9.64 11.01 -19.62
N VAL A 557 10.80 10.33 -19.69
CA VAL A 557 10.90 8.87 -19.86
C VAL A 557 11.71 8.29 -18.71
N GLY A 558 11.06 7.52 -17.83
CA GLY A 558 11.69 6.81 -16.72
C GLY A 558 12.17 5.43 -17.16
N THR A 559 13.44 5.11 -16.90
CA THR A 559 14.07 3.85 -17.31
C THR A 559 14.83 3.19 -16.15
N ALA A 560 15.37 2.00 -16.38
CA ALA A 560 16.26 1.33 -15.42
C ALA A 560 17.58 2.09 -15.17
N SER A 561 18.03 2.92 -16.11
CA SER A 561 19.31 3.65 -16.05
C SER A 561 19.18 5.14 -15.79
N GLY A 562 18.00 5.61 -15.42
CA GLY A 562 17.73 7.01 -15.11
C GLY A 562 16.52 7.58 -15.83
N VAL A 563 16.45 8.90 -15.91
CA VAL A 563 15.41 9.65 -16.60
C VAL A 563 15.96 10.36 -17.82
N PHE A 564 15.21 10.29 -18.92
CA PHE A 564 15.51 10.97 -20.18
C PHE A 564 14.36 11.89 -20.56
N VAL A 565 14.63 12.88 -21.42
CA VAL A 565 13.64 13.85 -21.87
C VAL A 565 13.66 13.95 -23.38
N VAL A 566 12.47 13.84 -23.98
CA VAL A 566 12.22 14.18 -25.39
C VAL A 566 11.62 15.57 -25.42
N GLU A 567 12.45 16.59 -25.61
CA GLU A 567 12.01 18.00 -25.55
C GLU A 567 11.09 18.36 -26.72
N LYS A 568 11.29 17.75 -27.86
CA LYS A 568 10.50 17.96 -29.08
C LYS A 568 9.97 16.61 -29.58
N PRO A 569 8.79 16.14 -29.12
CA PRO A 569 8.21 14.87 -29.53
C PRO A 569 8.12 14.68 -31.07
N ALA A 570 7.88 15.75 -31.84
CA ALA A 570 7.83 15.70 -33.28
C ALA A 570 9.19 15.32 -33.93
N ASP A 571 10.30 15.59 -33.27
CA ASP A 571 11.65 15.27 -33.78
C ASP A 571 11.99 13.77 -33.60
N TRP A 572 11.16 13.00 -32.83
CA TRP A 572 11.35 11.56 -32.62
C TRP A 572 11.47 10.75 -33.91
N PHE A 573 10.84 11.20 -34.97
CA PHE A 573 10.85 10.53 -36.29
C PHE A 573 12.11 10.83 -37.11
N LYS A 574 12.91 11.85 -36.75
CA LYS A 574 14.14 12.25 -37.49
C LYS A 574 15.26 11.24 -37.27
N GLU A 575 16.10 11.03 -38.25
CA GLU A 575 17.27 10.14 -38.16
C GLU A 575 18.32 10.67 -37.18
N ASP A 576 18.55 11.97 -37.17
CA ASP A 576 19.51 12.70 -36.32
C ASP A 576 18.95 13.11 -34.95
N PHE A 577 17.84 12.48 -34.52
CA PHE A 577 17.24 12.74 -33.23
C PHE A 577 18.22 12.52 -32.08
N THR A 578 18.26 13.47 -31.16
CA THR A 578 18.97 13.37 -29.86
C THR A 578 18.01 13.39 -28.69
N ILE A 579 18.33 12.64 -27.64
CA ILE A 579 17.57 12.61 -26.39
C ILE A 579 18.32 13.40 -25.30
N THR A 580 17.60 14.14 -24.47
CA THR A 580 18.23 14.95 -23.42
C THR A 580 18.42 14.12 -22.14
N GLN A 581 19.67 14.08 -21.64
CA GLN A 581 20.01 13.68 -20.28
C GLN A 581 20.22 14.92 -19.42
N VAL A 582 19.26 15.22 -18.55
CA VAL A 582 19.30 16.44 -17.73
C VAL A 582 20.52 16.43 -16.82
N LYS A 583 21.31 17.51 -16.85
CA LYS A 583 22.51 17.70 -16.04
C LYS A 583 22.19 18.46 -14.75
N VAL A 584 22.59 17.91 -13.60
CA VAL A 584 22.43 18.52 -12.27
C VAL A 584 23.81 18.97 -11.78
N PRO A 585 24.04 20.25 -11.52
CA PRO A 585 25.32 20.74 -10.97
C PRO A 585 25.62 20.11 -9.61
N ARG A 586 26.87 19.73 -9.37
CA ARG A 586 27.30 19.09 -8.10
C ARG A 586 27.28 20.01 -6.91
N ASN A 587 27.38 21.32 -7.11
CA ASN A 587 27.44 22.33 -6.05
C ASN A 587 28.56 22.08 -5.01
N ASP A 588 29.64 21.43 -5.41
CA ASP A 588 30.81 21.09 -4.60
C ASP A 588 31.99 22.05 -4.81
N GLY A 589 31.74 23.19 -5.47
CA GLY A 589 32.76 24.18 -5.85
C GLY A 589 33.46 23.86 -7.18
N THR A 590 33.12 22.76 -7.84
CA THR A 590 33.56 22.44 -9.20
C THR A 590 32.51 22.86 -10.23
N ASN A 591 32.89 22.96 -11.49
CA ASN A 591 31.96 23.17 -12.63
C ASN A 591 31.43 21.84 -13.21
N TYR A 592 31.48 20.75 -12.42
CA TYR A 592 30.96 19.45 -12.87
C TYR A 592 29.48 19.30 -12.60
N ALA A 593 28.83 18.53 -13.44
CA ALA A 593 27.44 18.12 -13.30
C ALA A 593 27.33 16.61 -13.46
N ASP A 594 26.39 16.00 -12.76
CA ASP A 594 26.00 14.60 -12.95
C ASP A 594 24.68 14.54 -13.73
N TYR A 595 24.45 13.47 -14.46
CA TYR A 595 23.13 13.26 -15.07
C TYR A 595 22.09 12.95 -13.99
N LEU A 596 20.90 13.54 -14.12
CA LEU A 596 19.79 13.37 -13.17
C LEU A 596 19.46 11.88 -12.99
N LEU A 597 19.58 11.39 -11.76
CA LEU A 597 19.31 10.00 -11.36
C LEU A 597 20.01 8.96 -12.23
N ALA A 598 21.23 9.22 -12.69
CA ALA A 598 22.02 8.25 -13.46
C ALA A 598 22.15 6.92 -12.70
N ASN A 599 21.86 5.82 -13.38
CA ASN A 599 21.86 4.45 -12.83
C ASN A 599 20.83 4.20 -11.69
N VAL A 600 19.82 5.04 -11.57
CA VAL A 600 18.69 4.84 -10.67
C VAL A 600 17.47 4.46 -11.49
N ALA A 601 16.82 3.34 -11.17
CA ALA A 601 15.61 2.92 -11.87
C ALA A 601 14.43 3.85 -11.54
N VAL A 602 14.00 4.67 -12.49
CA VAL A 602 12.88 5.60 -12.36
C VAL A 602 11.60 4.90 -12.81
N SER A 603 10.80 4.49 -11.83
CA SER A 603 9.62 3.61 -12.00
C SER A 603 8.30 4.35 -12.21
N ALA A 604 8.21 5.60 -11.76
CA ALA A 604 7.01 6.42 -11.87
C ALA A 604 7.37 7.90 -12.03
N ILE A 605 6.57 8.62 -12.82
CA ILE A 605 6.73 10.07 -13.06
C ILE A 605 5.35 10.71 -12.94
N ALA A 606 5.26 11.81 -12.20
CA ALA A 606 4.07 12.66 -12.16
C ALA A 606 4.47 14.13 -12.23
N VAL A 607 3.66 14.94 -12.91
CA VAL A 607 3.89 16.38 -13.12
C VAL A 607 2.91 17.16 -12.24
N ASP A 608 3.42 18.09 -11.44
CA ASP A 608 2.56 18.90 -10.58
C ASP A 608 2.15 20.25 -11.22
N GLY A 609 1.36 20.98 -10.47
CA GLY A 609 0.79 22.25 -10.91
C GLY A 609 1.81 23.34 -11.29
N ALA A 610 3.03 23.26 -10.79
CA ALA A 610 4.14 24.16 -11.13
C ALA A 610 5.12 23.55 -12.14
N ASN A 611 4.69 22.56 -12.91
CA ASN A 611 5.50 21.82 -13.88
C ASN A 611 6.73 21.14 -13.29
N ARG A 612 6.80 20.93 -11.95
CA ARG A 612 7.85 20.16 -11.30
C ARG A 612 7.58 18.67 -11.50
N LYS A 613 8.61 17.84 -11.46
CA LYS A 613 8.47 16.40 -11.64
C LYS A 613 8.71 15.67 -10.33
N TRP A 614 7.74 14.85 -9.98
CA TRP A 614 7.85 13.84 -8.94
C TRP A 614 8.34 12.55 -9.59
N LEU A 615 9.51 12.07 -9.16
CA LEU A 615 10.17 10.90 -9.72
C LEU A 615 10.23 9.80 -8.65
N GLY A 616 9.46 8.75 -8.85
CA GLY A 616 9.48 7.54 -8.04
C GLY A 616 10.52 6.56 -8.54
N THR A 617 11.19 5.85 -7.65
CA THR A 617 12.29 4.95 -8.00
C THR A 617 12.09 3.56 -7.40
N TYR A 618 12.83 2.59 -7.94
CA TYR A 618 13.03 1.32 -7.27
C TYR A 618 14.28 1.39 -6.39
N GLY A 619 14.07 1.40 -5.06
CA GLY A 619 15.11 1.33 -4.04
C GLY A 619 15.78 2.64 -3.62
N SER A 620 15.40 3.80 -4.22
CA SER A 620 15.99 5.10 -3.87
C SER A 620 14.96 6.15 -3.41
N GLY A 621 13.70 5.75 -3.21
CA GLY A 621 12.62 6.61 -2.72
C GLY A 621 12.09 7.59 -3.76
N LEU A 622 11.61 8.75 -3.30
CA LEU A 622 10.88 9.76 -4.07
C LEU A 622 11.68 11.04 -4.19
N TYR A 623 11.81 11.55 -5.41
CA TYR A 623 12.47 12.82 -5.71
C TYR A 623 11.46 13.84 -6.23
N LEU A 624 11.63 15.10 -5.85
CA LEU A 624 11.00 16.26 -6.47
C LEU A 624 12.08 17.08 -7.16
N VAL A 625 11.90 17.34 -8.46
CA VAL A 625 12.86 18.13 -9.25
C VAL A 625 12.21 19.39 -9.84
N SER A 626 13.04 20.38 -10.19
CA SER A 626 12.60 21.62 -10.83
C SER A 626 11.91 21.37 -12.19
N PRO A 627 11.17 22.34 -12.73
CA PRO A 627 10.50 22.20 -14.03
C PRO A 627 11.40 21.73 -15.17
N ASP A 628 12.64 22.18 -15.20
CA ASP A 628 13.68 21.80 -16.17
C ASP A 628 14.51 20.57 -15.75
N GLY A 629 14.30 20.05 -14.53
CA GLY A 629 15.03 18.92 -13.96
C GLY A 629 16.45 19.22 -13.48
N THR A 630 16.93 20.45 -13.63
CA THR A 630 18.34 20.81 -13.31
C THR A 630 18.62 20.90 -11.79
N LYS A 631 17.56 20.87 -10.96
CA LYS A 631 17.66 20.94 -9.49
C LYS A 631 16.83 19.86 -8.82
N ILE A 632 17.43 19.14 -7.89
CA ILE A 632 16.70 18.29 -6.94
C ILE A 632 16.21 19.19 -5.81
N LEU A 633 14.88 19.35 -5.69
CA LEU A 633 14.23 20.22 -4.71
C LEU A 633 13.97 19.48 -3.39
N ALA A 634 13.70 18.17 -3.45
CA ALA A 634 13.53 17.32 -2.27
C ALA A 634 13.82 15.85 -2.60
N HIS A 635 14.22 15.10 -1.57
CA HIS A 635 14.43 13.65 -1.64
C HIS A 635 13.88 13.00 -0.36
N PHE A 636 12.91 12.11 -0.54
CA PHE A 636 12.21 11.41 0.54
C PHE A 636 12.57 9.93 0.51
N THR A 637 12.96 9.39 1.67
CA THR A 637 13.22 7.95 1.83
C THR A 637 12.45 7.39 3.02
N ALA A 638 12.14 6.10 2.98
CA ALA A 638 11.44 5.41 4.07
C ALA A 638 12.19 5.46 5.41
N ALA A 639 13.52 5.60 5.37
CA ALA A 639 14.36 5.72 6.56
C ALA A 639 14.27 7.10 7.22
N LYS A 640 13.99 8.18 6.47
CA LYS A 640 14.02 9.56 6.95
C LYS A 640 12.65 10.22 7.03
N THR A 641 11.63 9.63 6.41
CA THR A 641 10.29 10.20 6.29
C THR A 641 9.22 9.12 6.51
N PRO A 642 7.93 9.49 6.65
CA PRO A 642 6.82 8.54 6.70
C PRO A 642 6.56 7.75 5.40
N LEU A 643 7.33 7.97 4.34
CA LEU A 643 7.27 7.14 3.13
C LEU A 643 7.30 5.66 3.51
N LEU A 644 6.40 4.86 2.95
CA LEU A 644 6.22 3.47 3.36
C LEU A 644 7.34 2.55 2.86
N SER A 645 7.88 2.82 1.67
CA SER A 645 8.98 2.07 1.06
C SER A 645 9.71 2.93 0.04
N ASP A 646 10.99 2.62 -0.19
CA ASP A 646 11.79 3.24 -1.25
C ASP A 646 11.52 2.62 -2.64
N ASN A 647 10.69 1.56 -2.72
CA ASN A 647 10.20 0.98 -3.97
C ASN A 647 8.86 1.59 -4.35
N ILE A 648 8.87 2.55 -5.26
CA ILE A 648 7.66 3.25 -5.72
C ILE A 648 7.18 2.61 -7.02
N TYR A 649 5.89 2.27 -7.10
CA TYR A 649 5.26 1.67 -8.28
C TYR A 649 4.49 2.69 -9.11
N SER A 650 3.82 3.63 -8.45
CA SER A 650 2.95 4.59 -9.13
C SER A 650 2.88 5.91 -8.37
N LEU A 651 2.66 6.98 -9.12
CA LEU A 651 2.47 8.35 -8.63
C LEU A 651 1.26 8.97 -9.31
N ALA A 652 0.46 9.72 -8.56
CA ALA A 652 -0.60 10.55 -9.12
C ALA A 652 -0.69 11.86 -8.34
N VAL A 653 -0.80 12.99 -9.05
CA VAL A 653 -0.92 14.33 -8.44
C VAL A 653 -2.34 14.81 -8.61
N ASN A 654 -2.99 15.17 -7.50
CA ASN A 654 -4.24 15.90 -7.53
C ASN A 654 -3.97 17.36 -7.94
N SER A 655 -4.41 17.74 -9.12
CA SER A 655 -4.15 19.07 -9.67
C SER A 655 -4.85 20.20 -8.89
N GLU A 656 -5.94 19.92 -8.19
CA GLU A 656 -6.71 20.90 -7.41
C GLU A 656 -6.10 21.14 -6.02
N THR A 657 -5.64 20.09 -5.36
CA THR A 657 -5.13 20.16 -3.98
C THR A 657 -3.61 20.18 -3.89
N GLY A 658 -2.93 19.74 -4.94
CA GLY A 658 -1.48 19.52 -4.96
C GLY A 658 -1.04 18.28 -4.18
N GLU A 659 -1.96 17.46 -3.67
CA GLU A 659 -1.65 16.21 -3.00
C GLU A 659 -1.05 15.21 -3.98
N VAL A 660 0.03 14.55 -3.57
CA VAL A 660 0.74 13.53 -4.34
C VAL A 660 0.48 12.18 -3.73
N MET A 661 -0.25 11.32 -4.43
CA MET A 661 -0.47 9.94 -4.05
C MET A 661 0.71 9.09 -4.48
N ILE A 662 1.21 8.25 -3.58
CA ILE A 662 2.45 7.49 -3.71
C ILE A 662 2.15 6.02 -3.43
N GLY A 663 2.09 5.23 -4.50
CA GLY A 663 1.91 3.78 -4.44
C GLY A 663 3.26 3.07 -4.33
N THR A 664 3.42 2.27 -3.29
CA THR A 664 4.66 1.52 -3.00
C THR A 664 4.39 0.02 -2.92
N ASP A 665 5.42 -0.81 -2.86
CA ASP A 665 5.32 -2.25 -2.55
C ASP A 665 4.83 -2.52 -1.12
N ALA A 666 4.80 -1.46 -0.29
CA ALA A 666 4.36 -1.51 1.10
C ALA A 666 3.01 -0.80 1.32
N GLY A 667 2.25 -0.47 0.24
CA GLY A 667 0.94 0.17 0.24
C GLY A 667 0.96 1.64 -0.15
N LEU A 668 -0.10 2.36 0.18
CA LEU A 668 -0.39 3.70 -0.27
C LEU A 668 -0.15 4.75 0.81
N CYS A 669 0.53 5.82 0.45
CA CYS A 669 0.61 7.05 1.23
C CYS A 669 0.44 8.26 0.32
N SER A 670 0.26 9.44 0.92
CA SER A 670 0.31 10.70 0.19
C SER A 670 1.21 11.72 0.88
N TYR A 671 1.63 12.70 0.09
CA TYR A 671 2.34 13.89 0.57
C TYR A 671 1.63 15.14 0.06
N GLN A 672 1.37 16.09 0.95
CA GLN A 672 0.77 17.38 0.59
C GLN A 672 1.82 18.24 -0.10
N GLY A 673 1.76 18.28 -1.44
CA GLY A 673 2.56 19.17 -2.26
C GLY A 673 2.09 20.63 -2.15
N LYS A 674 2.97 21.55 -2.54
CA LYS A 674 2.73 23.00 -2.45
C LYS A 674 2.27 23.63 -3.77
N ALA A 675 2.03 22.83 -4.83
CA ALA A 675 1.69 23.34 -6.15
C ALA A 675 0.38 22.75 -6.65
N THR A 676 -0.58 23.62 -6.92
CA THR A 676 -1.84 23.27 -7.59
C THR A 676 -1.80 23.73 -9.06
N GLN A 677 -2.78 23.33 -9.85
CA GLN A 677 -2.91 23.80 -11.21
C GLN A 677 -3.17 25.31 -11.22
N ALA A 678 -2.41 26.04 -12.07
CA ALA A 678 -2.63 27.46 -12.29
C ALA A 678 -3.86 27.69 -13.15
N TYR A 679 -4.60 28.75 -12.84
CA TYR A 679 -5.68 29.25 -13.67
C TYR A 679 -5.12 30.17 -14.77
N GLU A 680 -5.77 30.21 -15.92
CA GLU A 680 -5.36 31.10 -17.02
C GLU A 680 -5.61 32.58 -16.68
N LYS A 681 -6.65 32.85 -15.91
CA LYS A 681 -7.05 34.22 -15.49
C LYS A 681 -7.27 34.25 -13.98
N LEU A 682 -6.86 35.34 -13.35
CA LEU A 682 -7.11 35.60 -11.96
C LEU A 682 -8.57 35.99 -11.75
N ASP A 683 -9.32 35.26 -10.93
CA ASP A 683 -10.73 35.48 -10.62
C ASP A 683 -10.91 35.43 -9.10
N GLU A 684 -11.47 36.48 -8.53
CA GLU A 684 -11.72 36.61 -7.09
C GLU A 684 -12.59 35.46 -6.55
N GLN A 685 -13.53 34.94 -7.33
CA GLN A 685 -14.41 33.82 -6.92
C GLN A 685 -13.66 32.49 -6.83
N GLN A 686 -12.58 32.36 -7.55
CA GLN A 686 -11.74 31.14 -7.55
C GLN A 686 -10.70 31.13 -6.43
N VAL A 687 -10.31 32.33 -5.92
CA VAL A 687 -9.30 32.41 -4.88
C VAL A 687 -9.88 31.95 -3.54
N LYS A 688 -9.30 30.89 -3.00
CA LYS A 688 -9.65 30.32 -1.70
C LYS A 688 -8.47 30.41 -0.75
N VAL A 689 -8.77 30.68 0.52
CA VAL A 689 -7.79 30.75 1.59
C VAL A 689 -8.22 29.82 2.71
N TYR A 690 -7.39 28.85 3.05
CA TYR A 690 -7.73 27.90 4.10
C TYR A 690 -6.47 27.44 4.89
N PRO A 691 -6.64 27.11 6.21
CA PRO A 691 -7.85 27.37 6.98
C PRO A 691 -8.13 28.87 7.13
N ASN A 692 -9.39 29.23 7.19
CA ASN A 692 -9.83 30.58 7.48
C ASN A 692 -11.10 30.50 8.35
N PRO A 693 -11.05 30.83 9.65
CA PRO A 693 -9.92 31.39 10.39
C PRO A 693 -8.80 30.39 10.72
N VAL A 694 -7.58 30.91 10.91
CA VAL A 694 -6.44 30.17 11.44
C VAL A 694 -6.55 30.14 12.97
N ARG A 695 -6.80 28.98 13.55
CA ARG A 695 -7.00 28.82 15.00
C ARG A 695 -5.67 28.78 15.76
N PRO A 696 -5.63 29.07 17.09
CA PRO A 696 -4.40 29.07 17.88
C PRO A 696 -3.68 27.72 17.95
N ASP A 697 -4.45 26.63 17.93
CA ASP A 697 -3.97 25.26 17.96
C ASP A 697 -3.47 24.74 16.60
N TYR A 698 -3.75 25.48 15.53
CA TYR A 698 -3.32 25.12 14.18
C TYR A 698 -1.86 25.54 13.94
N GLN A 699 -0.99 24.57 13.75
CA GLN A 699 0.45 24.76 13.49
C GLN A 699 0.82 24.54 12.01
N GLY A 700 -0.13 24.24 11.15
CA GLY A 700 0.10 24.03 9.72
C GLY A 700 0.15 25.30 8.90
N ASN A 701 0.27 25.16 7.60
CA ASN A 701 0.34 26.26 6.64
C ASN A 701 -1.05 26.76 6.24
N VAL A 702 -1.14 28.07 5.98
CA VAL A 702 -2.28 28.70 5.28
C VAL A 702 -2.03 28.57 3.79
N THR A 703 -2.96 27.97 3.07
CA THR A 703 -2.85 27.78 1.62
C THR A 703 -3.80 28.73 0.90
N ILE A 704 -3.28 29.45 -0.08
CA ILE A 704 -4.01 30.32 -1.00
C ILE A 704 -4.02 29.61 -2.35
N THR A 705 -5.18 29.29 -2.92
CA THR A 705 -5.34 28.63 -4.22
C THR A 705 -6.17 29.46 -5.17
N GLY A 706 -6.31 29.03 -6.43
CA GLY A 706 -7.05 29.78 -7.45
C GLY A 706 -6.20 30.87 -8.11
N LEU A 707 -4.88 30.75 -8.03
CA LEU A 707 -3.95 31.74 -8.55
C LEU A 707 -3.54 31.41 -9.99
N THR A 708 -3.05 32.45 -10.70
CA THR A 708 -2.33 32.27 -11.96
C THR A 708 -0.88 31.87 -11.72
N GLU A 709 -0.22 31.37 -12.73
CA GLU A 709 1.19 30.99 -12.62
C GLU A 709 2.09 32.19 -12.33
N ASN A 710 3.07 32.03 -11.41
CA ASN A 710 4.01 33.06 -11.00
C ASN A 710 3.37 34.36 -10.51
N ALA A 711 2.11 34.35 -10.04
CA ALA A 711 1.46 35.50 -9.44
C ALA A 711 2.24 35.98 -8.22
N GLU A 712 2.39 37.32 -8.08
CA GLU A 712 2.98 37.93 -6.89
C GLU A 712 1.95 37.95 -5.76
N VAL A 713 2.31 37.42 -4.60
CA VAL A 713 1.46 37.37 -3.40
C VAL A 713 2.11 38.19 -2.30
N LYS A 714 1.35 39.12 -1.71
CA LYS A 714 1.76 39.89 -0.52
C LYS A 714 0.69 39.75 0.57
N ILE A 715 1.12 39.38 1.78
CA ILE A 715 0.27 39.30 2.95
C ILE A 715 0.57 40.49 3.86
N MET A 716 -0.45 41.23 4.22
CA MET A 716 -0.34 42.50 4.90
C MET A 716 -1.29 42.58 6.09
N THR A 717 -0.89 43.33 7.11
CA THR A 717 -1.79 43.78 8.19
C THR A 717 -2.83 44.76 7.65
N THR A 718 -3.89 45.03 8.42
CA THR A 718 -4.88 46.05 8.11
C THR A 718 -4.28 47.45 7.97
N GLY A 719 -3.10 47.71 8.57
CA GLY A 719 -2.34 48.95 8.44
C GLY A 719 -1.42 49.02 7.22
N GLY A 720 -1.45 48.03 6.34
CA GLY A 720 -0.63 47.97 5.11
C GLY A 720 0.81 47.47 5.27
N GLN A 721 1.20 47.04 6.48
CA GLN A 721 2.54 46.45 6.69
C GLN A 721 2.61 45.04 6.11
N VAL A 722 3.55 44.77 5.20
CA VAL A 722 3.79 43.43 4.61
C VAL A 722 4.43 42.54 5.65
N VAL A 723 3.82 41.41 5.95
CA VAL A 723 4.30 40.38 6.89
C VAL A 723 4.92 39.18 6.19
N ALA A 724 4.43 38.83 5.00
CA ALA A 724 4.96 37.76 4.17
C ALA A 724 4.68 38.02 2.69
N GLY A 725 5.35 37.32 1.78
CA GLY A 725 5.10 37.38 0.35
C GLY A 725 6.01 36.50 -0.45
N GLY A 726 5.69 36.36 -1.72
CA GLY A 726 6.43 35.53 -2.67
C GLY A 726 5.68 35.38 -3.97
N ARG A 727 6.01 34.32 -4.73
CA ARG A 727 5.32 33.98 -5.98
C ARG A 727 4.56 32.67 -5.83
N SER A 728 3.43 32.56 -6.55
CA SER A 728 2.67 31.32 -6.60
C SER A 728 3.51 30.19 -7.22
N LEU A 729 3.29 28.98 -6.71
CA LEU A 729 3.77 27.73 -7.31
C LEU A 729 2.59 27.10 -8.07
N GLY A 730 2.59 27.25 -9.40
CA GLY A 730 1.39 26.99 -10.18
C GLY A 730 0.25 27.88 -9.72
N GLY A 731 -0.88 27.30 -9.34
CA GLY A 731 -2.08 27.98 -8.86
C GLY A 731 -2.15 28.22 -7.36
N SER A 732 -1.06 28.03 -6.57
CA SER A 732 -1.11 28.16 -5.12
C SER A 732 0.07 28.92 -4.52
N PHE A 733 -0.17 29.51 -3.35
CA PHE A 733 0.85 30.08 -2.46
C PHE A 733 0.63 29.56 -1.04
N VAL A 734 1.69 29.22 -0.35
CA VAL A 734 1.66 28.65 0.99
C VAL A 734 2.34 29.59 1.98
N TRP A 735 1.64 29.93 3.08
CA TRP A 735 2.12 30.81 4.13
C TRP A 735 2.10 30.08 5.50
N ASP A 736 3.18 30.10 6.22
CA ASP A 736 3.33 29.45 7.54
C ASP A 736 2.70 30.23 8.72
N ALA A 737 1.92 31.27 8.41
CA ALA A 737 1.35 32.20 9.37
C ALA A 737 2.41 32.93 10.23
N CYS A 738 3.64 33.07 9.71
CA CYS A 738 4.73 33.79 10.33
C CYS A 738 5.07 35.08 9.57
N ASN A 739 5.69 36.01 10.27
CA ASN A 739 6.27 37.23 9.68
C ASN A 739 7.63 36.92 9.05
N GLN A 740 8.25 37.92 8.43
CA GLN A 740 9.57 37.80 7.78
C GLN A 740 10.71 37.38 8.73
N ASN A 741 10.51 37.50 10.05
CA ASN A 741 11.45 37.07 11.09
C ASN A 741 11.17 35.63 11.59
N GLY A 742 10.24 34.91 10.98
CA GLY A 742 9.87 33.54 11.39
C GLY A 742 9.01 33.50 12.67
N GLN A 743 8.47 34.63 13.12
CA GLN A 743 7.61 34.69 14.29
C GLN A 743 6.15 34.62 13.86
N ARG A 744 5.34 33.82 14.58
CA ARG A 744 3.90 33.74 14.32
C ARG A 744 3.27 35.13 14.43
N VAL A 745 2.42 35.45 13.44
CA VAL A 745 1.74 36.74 13.41
C VAL A 745 0.68 36.84 14.51
N ALA A 746 0.39 38.07 14.96
CA ALA A 746 -0.61 38.33 16.00
C ALA A 746 -2.04 38.03 15.51
N THR A 747 -2.96 37.83 16.46
CA THR A 747 -4.41 37.75 16.18
C THR A 747 -4.87 39.00 15.42
N GLY A 748 -5.57 38.79 14.32
CA GLY A 748 -6.05 39.89 13.45
C GLY A 748 -6.50 39.43 12.09
N VAL A 749 -6.96 40.36 11.28
CA VAL A 749 -7.28 40.15 9.86
C VAL A 749 -6.09 40.56 9.02
N TYR A 750 -5.71 39.71 8.08
CA TYR A 750 -4.64 39.94 7.12
C TYR A 750 -5.21 40.02 5.72
N TYR A 751 -4.77 40.99 4.95
CA TYR A 751 -5.07 41.12 3.54
C TYR A 751 -4.05 40.35 2.71
N ILE A 752 -4.54 39.66 1.69
CA ILE A 752 -3.73 38.92 0.74
C ILE A 752 -3.89 39.59 -0.62
N LEU A 753 -2.90 40.35 -1.02
CA LEU A 753 -2.84 40.96 -2.34
C LEU A 753 -2.22 39.97 -3.32
N VAL A 754 -2.93 39.65 -4.39
CA VAL A 754 -2.45 38.80 -5.48
C VAL A 754 -2.44 39.62 -6.76
N VAL A 755 -1.32 39.59 -7.46
CA VAL A 755 -1.15 40.31 -8.74
C VAL A 755 -0.57 39.30 -9.78
N THR A 756 -1.16 39.30 -10.98
CA THR A 756 -0.65 38.44 -12.07
C THR A 756 0.79 38.79 -12.44
N ALA A 757 1.52 37.84 -13.03
CA ALA A 757 2.95 38.03 -13.38
C ALA A 757 3.20 39.22 -14.33
N ASP A 758 2.24 39.54 -15.20
CA ASP A 758 2.25 40.65 -16.12
C ASP A 758 1.72 41.99 -15.51
N ALA A 759 1.36 41.95 -14.23
CA ALA A 759 0.72 43.06 -13.49
C ALA A 759 -0.59 43.57 -14.11
N GLY A 760 -1.20 42.80 -15.01
CA GLY A 760 -2.45 43.20 -15.72
C GLY A 760 -3.72 43.07 -14.86
N SER A 761 -3.69 42.24 -13.79
CA SER A 761 -4.83 42.05 -12.90
C SER A 761 -4.38 41.88 -11.46
N GLY A 762 -5.18 42.30 -10.50
CA GLY A 762 -4.92 42.12 -9.08
C GLY A 762 -6.21 41.97 -8.27
N ILE A 763 -6.17 41.16 -7.24
CA ILE A 763 -7.29 40.94 -6.31
C ILE A 763 -6.80 40.99 -4.86
N VAL A 764 -7.76 41.18 -3.93
CA VAL A 764 -7.51 41.18 -2.49
C VAL A 764 -8.40 40.16 -1.81
N ALA A 765 -7.77 39.11 -1.24
CA ALA A 765 -8.43 38.17 -0.35
C ALA A 765 -8.15 38.52 1.12
N LYS A 766 -8.77 37.78 2.05
CA LYS A 766 -8.63 38.01 3.49
C LYS A 766 -8.46 36.68 4.24
N VAL A 767 -7.69 36.72 5.31
CA VAL A 767 -7.59 35.63 6.27
C VAL A 767 -7.63 36.19 7.70
N ALA A 768 -8.38 35.51 8.56
CA ALA A 768 -8.40 35.80 9.99
C ALA A 768 -7.44 34.86 10.73
N VAL A 769 -6.58 35.39 11.57
CA VAL A 769 -5.74 34.64 12.53
C VAL A 769 -6.29 34.91 13.92
N ILE A 770 -6.60 33.88 14.70
CA ILE A 770 -7.21 33.97 16.04
C ILE A 770 -6.17 33.63 17.09
#